data_5f55696d66d7b0df466ac9e7dc249073
#
_entry.id   5f55696d66d7b0df466ac9e7dc249073
#
_cell.length_a   1.000
_cell.length_b   1.000
_cell.length_c   1.000
_cell.angle_alpha   90.00
_cell.angle_beta   90.00
_cell.angle_gamma   90.00
#
_symmetry.space_group_name_H-M   'P 1'
#
loop_
_entity.id
_entity.type
_entity.pdbx_description
1 polymer ?
#
loop_
_entity_poly.entity_id
_entity_poly.type
_entity_poly.pdbx_seq_one_letter_code
_entity_poly.pdbx_strand_id
1 'polypeptide(L)'
;MSELKIAFHGAAGTVTGSKHLLTHDGTRVLLDAGLFQGRKKLRLRNWEPPAFDPKSVDRMLLSHTHIDHVGFLPRLVKLGFDAPVYCTPAAHDLAELMLLDSAKIQEEDARYANKKKFSKHDPALPLYTTEDAERALELRRSQPYGEWLEVAPGLKARFRNAGHILGASFIELKAEVETPGGGTRELGIVFSGDIGRFEVPLHLDPEPMPECDVLILESTYGNRLHTTTPVADQIGQPFRDALGRGGIVLIPAFAVGRTQQITLLLRRMMQAGQIPEVPIHINSPMAVDATSIYTRHLNPRNIDPDVFRDGRMQLFPDNVQLHRSTRDSKGLTKLRGPRIIVSASGMLTAGRVLHHLAHLAGSRRNLVVLVGYQAEGTRGRSLLDGARSVKIHGRHVPIKCRVLSVHGFSGHGDREELLRWVGSAPRPPKLAFMVHGEPPSSQALAQALGERFGTRALIPALDQEFDVLKVLGEVEAAPPAVRPAPPAEAPPAEAPPPPAPAEAEAEAEKEPEDLAAAEGVRRLLQSPTYRRADRDPDFLQRDEVRASRLQLEFLKPELALLDKEVAGTIVVFGGSRVVAPGAARRRCEEACRALEAEPQNGELAAELARAEQRLRQSRYYRLARELGRLVGRAGGGPGDHRLLTVTGGGPGIMEAANRGAADVGAASIGLNITLPHEQMPNPYISPDLCFQFRYFALRKMHFLMRARAVVYFPGGYGTLDELFETLCLVQTRTIEPLPLVLVGESYWRELIDFDLLVSEGLISPHDVDLFDYAETAEEAWGHITGWYEKAGQELLG
;
A
#
# COMPACT_ATOMS: atom_id res chain seq x y z
N MET A 1 -17.91 37.61 9.72
CA MET A 1 -16.71 36.77 9.86
C MET A 1 -16.58 35.93 8.61
N SER A 2 -15.47 36.01 7.92
CA SER A 2 -15.24 35.23 6.69
C SER A 2 -15.32 33.76 6.98
N GLU A 3 -15.90 33.01 6.04
CA GLU A 3 -15.95 31.57 6.07
C GLU A 3 -14.83 31.01 5.18
N LEU A 4 -13.96 30.16 5.74
CA LEU A 4 -12.97 29.41 4.97
C LEU A 4 -12.94 27.96 5.47
N LYS A 5 -13.51 27.05 4.69
CA LYS A 5 -13.61 25.62 5.02
C LYS A 5 -12.99 24.76 3.93
N ILE A 6 -12.51 23.60 4.31
CA ILE A 6 -12.06 22.56 3.39
C ILE A 6 -12.62 21.21 3.79
N ALA A 7 -13.22 20.48 2.83
CA ALA A 7 -13.72 19.13 3.01
C ALA A 7 -12.98 18.14 2.09
N PHE A 8 -12.67 16.95 2.60
CA PHE A 8 -11.86 15.94 1.93
C PHE A 8 -12.73 14.77 1.47
N HIS A 9 -13.27 14.82 0.26
CA HIS A 9 -14.20 13.83 -0.30
C HIS A 9 -13.51 12.71 -1.09
N GLY A 10 -12.18 12.65 -1.05
CA GLY A 10 -11.39 11.61 -1.68
C GLY A 10 -9.92 11.79 -1.41
N ALA A 11 -9.11 10.80 -1.81
CA ALA A 11 -7.67 10.76 -1.52
C ALA A 11 -7.31 10.97 -0.03
N ALA A 12 -8.25 10.74 0.88
CA ALA A 12 -8.07 10.76 2.33
C ALA A 12 -7.87 9.31 2.82
N GLY A 13 -6.66 8.99 3.29
CA GLY A 13 -6.24 7.63 3.67
C GLY A 13 -6.15 6.65 2.49
N THR A 14 -6.05 7.14 1.27
CA THR A 14 -5.88 6.37 0.02
C THR A 14 -5.19 7.23 -1.03
N VAL A 15 -4.50 6.58 -1.97
CA VAL A 15 -3.77 7.24 -3.08
C VAL A 15 -4.64 7.49 -4.32
N THR A 16 -5.96 7.41 -4.23
CA THR A 16 -6.83 7.59 -5.39
C THR A 16 -8.10 8.34 -5.05
N GLY A 17 -8.73 8.93 -6.07
CA GLY A 17 -10.02 9.59 -5.94
C GLY A 17 -9.96 11.01 -5.41
N SER A 18 -8.90 11.76 -5.74
CA SER A 18 -8.67 13.13 -5.29
C SER A 18 -9.89 14.03 -5.55
N LYS A 19 -10.50 14.54 -4.48
CA LYS A 19 -11.64 15.45 -4.47
C LYS A 19 -11.63 16.24 -3.16
N HIS A 20 -11.35 17.55 -3.23
CA HIS A 20 -11.31 18.40 -2.06
C HIS A 20 -12.16 19.65 -2.34
N LEU A 21 -13.06 19.96 -1.44
CA LEU A 21 -13.99 21.07 -1.61
C LEU A 21 -13.60 22.23 -0.69
N LEU A 22 -13.13 23.32 -1.28
CA LEU A 22 -12.84 24.57 -0.60
C LEU A 22 -14.09 25.45 -0.63
N THR A 23 -14.50 25.96 0.50
CA THR A 23 -15.59 26.95 0.61
C THR A 23 -15.02 28.26 1.17
N HIS A 24 -15.20 29.35 0.42
CA HIS A 24 -14.78 30.70 0.82
C HIS A 24 -15.97 31.65 0.63
N ASP A 25 -16.49 32.18 1.73
CA ASP A 25 -17.63 33.12 1.77
C ASP A 25 -18.81 32.69 0.87
N GLY A 26 -19.17 31.42 0.98
CA GLY A 26 -20.25 30.79 0.21
C GLY A 26 -19.85 30.30 -1.19
N THR A 27 -18.72 30.73 -1.76
CA THR A 27 -18.23 30.18 -3.02
C THR A 27 -17.56 28.83 -2.81
N ARG A 28 -17.94 27.83 -3.59
CA ARG A 28 -17.49 26.44 -3.48
C ARG A 28 -16.60 26.07 -4.65
N VAL A 29 -15.34 25.76 -4.37
CA VAL A 29 -14.31 25.43 -5.36
C VAL A 29 -13.86 23.99 -5.17
N LEU A 30 -14.05 23.15 -6.18
CA LEU A 30 -13.60 21.77 -6.17
C LEU A 30 -12.14 21.68 -6.67
N LEU A 31 -11.26 21.14 -5.86
CA LEU A 31 -9.88 20.81 -6.23
C LEU A 31 -9.84 19.34 -6.63
N ASP A 32 -9.65 19.07 -7.91
CA ASP A 32 -9.72 17.77 -8.58
C ASP A 32 -11.08 17.04 -8.51
N ALA A 33 -11.29 16.07 -9.39
CA ALA A 33 -12.45 15.19 -9.45
C ALA A 33 -12.04 13.78 -9.90
N GLY A 34 -11.33 13.05 -9.05
CA GLY A 34 -10.73 11.76 -9.38
C GLY A 34 -11.60 10.54 -9.11
N LEU A 35 -11.35 9.47 -9.87
CA LEU A 35 -11.92 8.15 -9.61
C LEU A 35 -11.15 7.41 -8.52
N PHE A 36 -11.87 6.77 -7.62
CA PHE A 36 -11.29 5.73 -6.77
C PHE A 36 -10.88 4.52 -7.62
N GLN A 37 -9.66 4.06 -7.44
CA GLN A 37 -9.09 2.92 -8.14
C GLN A 37 -8.63 1.82 -7.16
N GLY A 38 -8.12 0.70 -7.67
CA GLY A 38 -7.56 -0.39 -6.88
C GLY A 38 -8.61 -1.33 -6.28
N ARG A 39 -8.66 -1.49 -4.97
CA ARG A 39 -9.51 -2.47 -4.26
C ARG A 39 -11.00 -2.27 -4.58
N LYS A 40 -11.74 -3.38 -4.68
CA LYS A 40 -13.19 -3.37 -5.03
C LYS A 40 -14.00 -2.41 -4.14
N LYS A 41 -13.72 -2.37 -2.84
CA LYS A 41 -14.43 -1.50 -1.88
C LYS A 41 -14.28 -0.01 -2.25
N LEU A 42 -13.08 0.42 -2.68
CA LEU A 42 -12.84 1.78 -3.13
C LEU A 42 -13.55 2.08 -4.46
N ARG A 43 -13.43 1.17 -5.45
CA ARG A 43 -14.09 1.35 -6.76
C ARG A 43 -15.62 1.42 -6.66
N LEU A 44 -16.23 0.77 -5.68
CA LEU A 44 -17.68 0.84 -5.46
C LEU A 44 -18.13 2.24 -5.02
N ARG A 45 -17.28 3.02 -4.35
CA ARG A 45 -17.56 4.41 -3.96
C ARG A 45 -17.82 5.33 -5.16
N ASN A 46 -17.28 5.02 -6.34
CA ASN A 46 -17.57 5.80 -7.55
C ASN A 46 -19.04 5.73 -7.97
N TRP A 47 -19.78 4.73 -7.49
CA TRP A 47 -21.21 4.55 -7.76
C TRP A 47 -22.11 5.23 -6.71
N GLU A 48 -21.57 5.52 -5.54
CA GLU A 48 -22.23 6.23 -4.48
C GLU A 48 -22.41 7.71 -4.87
N PRO A 49 -23.48 8.39 -4.42
CA PRO A 49 -23.58 9.83 -4.55
C PRO A 49 -22.40 10.50 -3.84
N PRO A 50 -21.83 11.58 -4.40
CA PRO A 50 -20.83 12.36 -3.67
C PRO A 50 -21.45 12.98 -2.40
N ALA A 51 -20.62 13.17 -1.37
CA ALA A 51 -21.09 13.76 -0.12
C ALA A 51 -21.40 15.27 -0.21
N PHE A 52 -21.28 15.85 -1.38
CA PHE A 52 -21.68 17.22 -1.69
C PHE A 52 -22.60 17.24 -2.91
N ASP A 53 -23.46 18.26 -3.02
CA ASP A 53 -24.28 18.45 -4.21
C ASP A 53 -23.41 18.99 -5.36
N PRO A 54 -23.26 18.25 -6.49
CA PRO A 54 -22.49 18.71 -7.64
C PRO A 54 -22.96 20.04 -8.22
N LYS A 55 -24.23 20.35 -8.14
CA LYS A 55 -24.83 21.63 -8.61
C LYS A 55 -24.41 22.84 -7.80
N SER A 56 -23.95 22.62 -6.58
CA SER A 56 -23.54 23.71 -5.67
C SER A 56 -22.06 24.08 -5.80
N VAL A 57 -21.34 23.45 -6.73
CA VAL A 57 -19.93 23.76 -6.99
C VAL A 57 -19.86 24.86 -8.03
N ASP A 58 -19.24 26.00 -7.70
CA ASP A 58 -19.14 27.17 -8.57
C ASP A 58 -18.00 27.12 -9.57
N ARG A 59 -16.90 26.45 -9.19
CA ARG A 59 -15.67 26.32 -10.00
C ARG A 59 -14.97 25.01 -9.70
N MET A 60 -14.21 24.51 -10.65
CA MET A 60 -13.28 23.43 -10.43
C MET A 60 -11.89 23.85 -10.91
N LEU A 61 -10.87 23.51 -10.12
CA LEU A 61 -9.46 23.67 -10.45
C LEU A 61 -8.83 22.28 -10.55
N LEU A 62 -8.35 21.92 -11.73
CA LEU A 62 -7.78 20.60 -12.01
C LEU A 62 -6.26 20.67 -11.98
N SER A 63 -5.64 19.92 -11.09
CA SER A 63 -4.18 19.88 -10.96
C SER A 63 -3.51 19.18 -12.14
N HIS A 64 -4.01 17.99 -12.53
CA HIS A 64 -3.51 17.24 -13.69
C HIS A 64 -4.51 16.17 -14.14
N THR A 65 -4.14 15.37 -15.14
CA THR A 65 -5.09 14.54 -15.89
C THR A 65 -5.01 13.04 -15.63
N HIS A 66 -4.32 12.57 -14.57
CA HIS A 66 -4.46 11.19 -14.14
C HIS A 66 -5.91 10.89 -13.74
N ILE A 67 -6.35 9.68 -13.97
CA ILE A 67 -7.77 9.27 -13.78
C ILE A 67 -8.22 9.40 -12.32
N ASP A 68 -7.33 9.30 -11.37
CA ASP A 68 -7.59 9.52 -9.95
C ASP A 68 -7.62 11.01 -9.54
N HIS A 69 -7.46 11.93 -10.52
CA HIS A 69 -7.61 13.38 -10.37
C HIS A 69 -8.70 13.97 -11.28
N VAL A 70 -8.94 13.42 -12.48
CA VAL A 70 -9.94 13.98 -13.42
C VAL A 70 -11.08 13.00 -13.74
N GLY A 71 -10.88 11.70 -13.50
CA GLY A 71 -11.74 10.65 -14.05
C GLY A 71 -13.17 10.61 -13.51
N PHE A 72 -13.49 11.31 -12.41
CA PHE A 72 -14.84 11.40 -11.87
C PHE A 72 -15.63 12.60 -12.42
N LEU A 73 -14.99 13.52 -13.13
CA LEU A 73 -15.63 14.72 -13.69
C LEU A 73 -16.86 14.38 -14.58
N PRO A 74 -16.82 13.40 -15.52
CA PRO A 74 -18.01 13.06 -16.31
C PRO A 74 -19.16 12.53 -15.44
N ARG A 75 -18.85 11.87 -14.32
CA ARG A 75 -19.87 11.44 -13.38
C ARG A 75 -20.51 12.61 -12.65
N LEU A 76 -19.73 13.63 -12.26
CA LEU A 76 -20.26 14.87 -11.68
C LEU A 76 -21.19 15.59 -12.66
N VAL A 77 -20.78 15.71 -13.93
CA VAL A 77 -21.62 16.32 -14.98
C VAL A 77 -22.93 15.56 -15.17
N LYS A 78 -22.90 14.24 -15.18
CA LYS A 78 -24.09 13.38 -15.19
C LYS A 78 -25.01 13.63 -13.97
N LEU A 79 -24.44 14.05 -12.84
CA LEU A 79 -25.16 14.38 -11.60
C LEU A 79 -25.55 15.87 -11.51
N GLY A 80 -25.26 16.66 -12.55
CA GLY A 80 -25.72 18.05 -12.68
C GLY A 80 -24.67 19.12 -12.41
N PHE A 81 -23.38 18.76 -12.33
CA PHE A 81 -22.30 19.74 -12.33
C PHE A 81 -22.20 20.41 -13.71
N ASP A 82 -22.16 21.74 -13.74
CA ASP A 82 -22.13 22.57 -14.97
C ASP A 82 -21.17 23.77 -14.88
N ALA A 83 -20.36 23.84 -13.83
CA ALA A 83 -19.43 24.93 -13.59
C ALA A 83 -18.14 24.83 -14.42
N PRO A 84 -17.43 25.97 -14.66
CA PRO A 84 -16.15 25.95 -15.38
C PRO A 84 -15.07 25.15 -14.65
N VAL A 85 -14.27 24.39 -15.47
CA VAL A 85 -13.14 23.58 -15.03
C VAL A 85 -11.86 24.20 -15.56
N TYR A 86 -11.08 24.83 -14.70
CA TYR A 86 -9.81 25.45 -15.08
C TYR A 86 -8.66 24.47 -14.96
N CYS A 87 -7.80 24.43 -15.96
CA CYS A 87 -6.60 23.60 -16.00
C CYS A 87 -5.55 24.21 -16.94
N THR A 88 -4.32 23.73 -16.87
CA THR A 88 -3.26 24.20 -17.77
C THR A 88 -3.53 23.83 -19.22
N PRO A 89 -2.94 24.52 -20.23
CA PRO A 89 -3.18 24.24 -21.66
C PRO A 89 -2.89 22.78 -22.04
N ALA A 90 -1.82 22.20 -21.50
CA ALA A 90 -1.48 20.81 -21.79
C ALA A 90 -2.40 19.82 -21.07
N ALA A 91 -2.82 20.11 -19.83
CA ALA A 91 -3.83 19.33 -19.13
C ALA A 91 -5.20 19.41 -19.85
N HIS A 92 -5.55 20.56 -20.41
CA HIS A 92 -6.75 20.71 -21.22
C HIS A 92 -6.78 19.71 -22.39
N ASP A 93 -5.68 19.58 -23.14
CA ASP A 93 -5.61 18.64 -24.28
C ASP A 93 -5.54 17.17 -23.81
N LEU A 94 -4.78 16.89 -22.74
CA LEU A 94 -4.66 15.53 -22.22
C LEU A 94 -5.96 15.02 -21.57
N ALA A 95 -6.76 15.91 -20.95
CA ALA A 95 -8.05 15.53 -20.37
C ALA A 95 -9.00 14.92 -21.40
N GLU A 96 -8.99 15.45 -22.64
CA GLU A 96 -9.80 14.90 -23.73
C GLU A 96 -9.43 13.44 -24.01
N LEU A 97 -8.14 13.18 -24.19
CA LEU A 97 -7.65 11.84 -24.43
C LEU A 97 -8.01 10.88 -23.28
N MET A 98 -7.82 11.32 -22.05
CA MET A 98 -8.01 10.49 -20.86
C MET A 98 -9.49 10.17 -20.60
N LEU A 99 -10.37 11.16 -20.69
CA LEU A 99 -11.79 10.99 -20.37
C LEU A 99 -12.53 10.20 -21.44
N LEU A 100 -12.24 10.43 -22.73
CA LEU A 100 -12.85 9.68 -23.82
C LEU A 100 -12.41 8.23 -23.85
N ASP A 101 -11.12 7.93 -23.58
CA ASP A 101 -10.64 6.55 -23.48
C ASP A 101 -11.27 5.82 -22.27
N SER A 102 -11.32 6.49 -21.11
CA SER A 102 -11.96 5.96 -19.92
C SER A 102 -13.45 5.65 -20.14
N ALA A 103 -14.20 6.54 -20.78
CA ALA A 103 -15.61 6.34 -21.11
C ALA A 103 -15.82 5.14 -22.03
N LYS A 104 -15.05 5.04 -23.11
CA LYS A 104 -15.09 3.91 -24.05
C LYS A 104 -14.83 2.57 -23.36
N ILE A 105 -13.81 2.50 -22.50
CA ILE A 105 -13.49 1.28 -21.73
C ILE A 105 -14.67 0.89 -20.87
N GLN A 106 -15.29 1.82 -20.14
CA GLN A 106 -16.45 1.54 -19.30
C GLN A 106 -17.68 1.07 -20.07
N GLU A 107 -17.95 1.68 -21.22
CA GLU A 107 -19.04 1.25 -22.11
C GLU A 107 -18.79 -0.14 -22.72
N GLU A 108 -17.54 -0.44 -23.08
CA GLU A 108 -17.14 -1.75 -23.57
C GLU A 108 -17.27 -2.83 -22.48
N ASP A 109 -16.85 -2.52 -21.24
CA ASP A 109 -16.98 -3.40 -20.08
C ASP A 109 -18.45 -3.69 -19.77
N ALA A 110 -19.31 -2.66 -19.77
CA ALA A 110 -20.74 -2.82 -19.56
C ALA A 110 -21.39 -3.66 -20.68
N ARG A 111 -21.08 -3.41 -21.95
CA ARG A 111 -21.55 -4.23 -23.08
C ARG A 111 -21.10 -5.68 -22.98
N TYR A 112 -19.84 -5.90 -22.58
CA TYR A 112 -19.31 -7.25 -22.41
C TYR A 112 -19.99 -7.99 -21.25
N ALA A 113 -20.20 -7.28 -20.11
CA ALA A 113 -20.91 -7.83 -18.96
C ALA A 113 -22.32 -8.27 -19.30
N ASN A 114 -23.07 -7.43 -20.04
CA ASN A 114 -24.42 -7.74 -20.53
C ASN A 114 -24.42 -8.92 -21.50
N LYS A 115 -23.48 -8.95 -22.46
CA LYS A 115 -23.36 -10.07 -23.42
C LYS A 115 -23.05 -11.40 -22.73
N LYS A 116 -22.27 -11.40 -21.68
CA LYS A 116 -21.85 -12.60 -20.94
C LYS A 116 -22.73 -12.93 -19.74
N LYS A 117 -23.67 -12.05 -19.37
CA LYS A 117 -24.62 -12.19 -18.26
C LYS A 117 -23.97 -12.54 -16.91
N PHE A 118 -22.77 -12.00 -16.64
CA PHE A 118 -22.09 -12.23 -15.37
C PHE A 118 -22.27 -11.07 -14.36
N SER A 119 -22.87 -9.95 -14.78
CA SER A 119 -23.17 -8.84 -13.89
C SER A 119 -24.32 -9.16 -12.96
N LYS A 120 -24.24 -8.66 -11.71
CA LYS A 120 -25.36 -8.68 -10.76
C LYS A 120 -26.47 -7.68 -11.12
N HIS A 121 -26.20 -6.76 -12.04
CA HIS A 121 -27.12 -5.73 -12.53
C HIS A 121 -27.57 -6.08 -13.94
N ASP A 122 -28.86 -5.94 -14.22
CA ASP A 122 -29.47 -6.20 -15.53
C ASP A 122 -30.32 -4.99 -15.94
N PRO A 123 -29.84 -4.16 -16.90
CA PRO A 123 -28.53 -4.24 -17.56
C PRO A 123 -27.38 -3.68 -16.70
N ALA A 124 -26.16 -4.17 -16.91
CA ALA A 124 -24.95 -3.51 -16.42
C ALA A 124 -24.80 -2.17 -17.18
N LEU A 125 -24.58 -1.10 -16.42
CA LEU A 125 -24.41 0.26 -16.98
C LEU A 125 -22.97 0.71 -16.77
N PRO A 126 -22.41 1.59 -17.65
CA PRO A 126 -21.19 2.29 -17.37
C PRO A 126 -21.40 3.35 -16.28
N LEU A 127 -20.38 3.74 -15.55
CA LEU A 127 -20.45 4.81 -14.56
C LEU A 127 -20.82 6.12 -15.22
N TYR A 128 -20.27 6.36 -16.41
CA TYR A 128 -20.59 7.44 -17.33
C TYR A 128 -20.32 7.00 -18.78
N THR A 129 -20.94 7.68 -19.72
CA THR A 129 -20.85 7.40 -21.16
C THR A 129 -19.84 8.32 -21.86
N THR A 130 -19.55 8.04 -23.12
CA THR A 130 -18.77 8.94 -23.99
C THR A 130 -19.43 10.32 -24.10
N GLU A 131 -20.76 10.39 -24.20
CA GLU A 131 -21.53 11.66 -24.21
C GLU A 131 -21.36 12.44 -22.89
N ASP A 132 -21.40 11.77 -21.73
CA ASP A 132 -21.13 12.41 -20.43
C ASP A 132 -19.71 12.98 -20.38
N ALA A 133 -18.73 12.28 -20.99
CA ALA A 133 -17.35 12.75 -21.08
C ALA A 133 -17.22 13.95 -22.03
N GLU A 134 -17.87 13.94 -23.20
CA GLU A 134 -17.89 15.06 -24.14
C GLU A 134 -18.46 16.32 -23.48
N ARG A 135 -19.60 16.22 -22.79
CA ARG A 135 -20.18 17.33 -22.03
C ARG A 135 -19.23 17.85 -20.94
N ALA A 136 -18.51 16.97 -20.25
CA ALA A 136 -17.51 17.39 -19.27
C ALA A 136 -16.34 18.16 -19.91
N LEU A 137 -15.98 17.79 -21.12
CA LEU A 137 -14.90 18.44 -21.87
C LEU A 137 -15.27 19.87 -22.32
N GLU A 138 -16.56 20.17 -22.52
CA GLU A 138 -17.04 21.52 -22.87
C GLU A 138 -16.88 22.54 -21.74
N LEU A 139 -16.83 22.07 -20.48
CA LEU A 139 -16.68 22.91 -19.29
C LEU A 139 -15.24 23.40 -19.07
N ARG A 140 -14.26 22.81 -19.75
CA ARG A 140 -12.84 23.13 -19.57
C ARG A 140 -12.50 24.55 -20.01
N ARG A 141 -11.63 25.17 -19.25
CA ARG A 141 -11.06 26.49 -19.54
C ARG A 141 -9.55 26.43 -19.34
N SER A 142 -8.80 26.84 -20.34
CA SER A 142 -7.33 26.85 -20.31
C SER A 142 -6.84 28.05 -19.52
N GLN A 143 -5.94 27.79 -18.55
CA GLN A 143 -5.29 28.79 -17.71
C GLN A 143 -3.77 28.60 -17.76
N PRO A 144 -3.00 29.56 -18.31
CA PRO A 144 -1.55 29.45 -18.37
C PRO A 144 -0.89 29.37 -16.98
N TYR A 145 0.29 28.73 -16.92
CA TYR A 145 1.12 28.77 -15.70
C TYR A 145 1.53 30.21 -15.32
N GLY A 146 1.56 30.47 -14.05
CA GLY A 146 2.05 31.72 -13.46
C GLY A 146 1.06 32.89 -13.51
N GLU A 147 -0.04 32.79 -14.21
CA GLU A 147 -1.07 33.83 -14.32
C GLU A 147 -2.15 33.69 -13.25
N TRP A 148 -2.50 34.79 -12.59
CA TRP A 148 -3.58 34.80 -11.62
C TRP A 148 -4.95 34.74 -12.30
N LEU A 149 -5.80 33.86 -11.79
CA LEU A 149 -7.21 33.70 -12.14
C LEU A 149 -8.05 34.18 -10.95
N GLU A 150 -8.97 35.09 -11.16
CA GLU A 150 -10.00 35.40 -10.18
C GLU A 150 -11.07 34.30 -10.16
N VAL A 151 -11.10 33.53 -9.08
CA VAL A 151 -12.04 32.41 -8.92
C VAL A 151 -13.37 32.92 -8.40
N ALA A 152 -13.32 33.86 -7.47
CA ALA A 152 -14.45 34.58 -6.88
C ALA A 152 -13.94 35.89 -6.25
N PRO A 153 -14.84 36.83 -5.86
CA PRO A 153 -14.44 38.02 -5.09
C PRO A 153 -13.65 37.60 -3.84
N GLY A 154 -12.43 38.16 -3.70
CA GLY A 154 -11.53 37.82 -2.61
C GLY A 154 -10.88 36.43 -2.67
N LEU A 155 -11.08 35.67 -3.74
CA LEU A 155 -10.43 34.37 -3.96
C LEU A 155 -9.80 34.30 -5.34
N LYS A 156 -8.46 34.16 -5.41
CA LYS A 156 -7.73 33.98 -6.67
C LYS A 156 -6.83 32.76 -6.64
N ALA A 157 -6.60 32.16 -7.80
CA ALA A 157 -5.78 30.98 -7.98
C ALA A 157 -4.71 31.17 -9.06
N ARG A 158 -3.62 30.44 -8.95
CA ARG A 158 -2.55 30.38 -9.94
C ARG A 158 -2.00 28.96 -10.06
N PHE A 159 -1.88 28.49 -11.29
CA PHE A 159 -1.28 27.20 -11.59
C PHE A 159 0.22 27.34 -11.72
N ARG A 160 0.97 26.45 -11.07
CA ARG A 160 2.43 26.41 -11.12
C ARG A 160 2.90 25.01 -11.45
N ASN A 161 4.02 24.84 -12.16
CA ASN A 161 4.46 23.54 -12.63
C ASN A 161 4.82 22.61 -11.47
N ALA A 162 4.14 21.46 -11.40
CA ALA A 162 4.36 20.43 -10.39
C ALA A 162 5.41 19.39 -10.79
N GLY A 163 5.91 19.36 -12.02
CA GLY A 163 6.95 18.44 -12.49
C GLY A 163 6.51 16.98 -12.65
N HIS A 164 5.25 16.63 -12.43
CA HIS A 164 4.76 15.27 -12.37
C HIS A 164 4.53 14.63 -13.74
N ILE A 165 3.66 15.24 -14.55
CA ILE A 165 3.44 14.92 -15.98
C ILE A 165 3.28 16.22 -16.79
N LEU A 166 3.23 16.11 -18.11
CA LEU A 166 2.95 17.27 -18.95
C LEU A 166 1.64 17.94 -18.53
N GLY A 167 1.69 19.22 -18.25
CA GLY A 167 0.54 20.00 -17.82
C GLY A 167 0.17 19.88 -16.34
N ALA A 168 0.89 19.07 -15.57
CA ALA A 168 0.65 18.95 -14.12
C ALA A 168 1.01 20.23 -13.39
N SER A 169 0.15 20.61 -12.45
CA SER A 169 0.32 21.81 -11.63
C SER A 169 0.03 21.56 -10.16
N PHE A 170 0.73 22.24 -9.31
CA PHE A 170 0.21 22.59 -8.00
C PHE A 170 -0.53 23.93 -8.08
N ILE A 171 -1.48 24.13 -7.19
CA ILE A 171 -2.39 25.29 -7.26
C ILE A 171 -2.15 26.17 -6.05
N GLU A 172 -1.70 27.38 -6.30
CA GLU A 172 -1.57 28.45 -5.31
C GLU A 172 -2.87 29.24 -5.27
N LEU A 173 -3.49 29.31 -4.06
CA LEU A 173 -4.69 30.08 -3.83
C LEU A 173 -4.41 31.19 -2.82
N LYS A 174 -5.07 32.33 -2.98
CA LYS A 174 -5.07 33.44 -2.06
C LYS A 174 -6.50 33.81 -1.72
N ALA A 175 -6.85 33.71 -0.45
CA ALA A 175 -8.16 34.02 0.07
C ALA A 175 -8.07 35.26 0.97
N GLU A 176 -8.89 36.27 0.70
CA GLU A 176 -9.06 37.39 1.60
C GLU A 176 -9.98 36.97 2.75
N VAL A 177 -9.51 37.17 3.98
CA VAL A 177 -10.25 36.82 5.19
C VAL A 177 -10.27 37.98 6.17
N GLU A 178 -11.41 38.18 6.86
CA GLU A 178 -11.53 39.18 7.90
C GLU A 178 -10.68 38.82 9.12
N THR A 179 -10.06 39.79 9.71
CA THR A 179 -9.33 39.64 10.97
C THR A 179 -10.21 40.03 12.16
N PRO A 180 -9.98 39.47 13.36
CA PRO A 180 -10.77 39.81 14.57
C PRO A 180 -10.81 41.31 14.92
N GLY A 181 -9.91 42.11 14.33
CA GLY A 181 -9.86 43.58 14.50
C GLY A 181 -10.60 44.40 13.46
N GLY A 182 -11.37 43.77 12.55
CA GLY A 182 -12.15 44.45 11.50
C GLY A 182 -11.37 44.83 10.24
N GLY A 183 -10.14 44.32 10.08
CA GLY A 183 -9.36 44.41 8.84
C GLY A 183 -9.47 43.16 7.98
N THR A 184 -8.90 43.16 6.80
CA THR A 184 -8.74 42.00 5.94
C THR A 184 -7.27 41.57 5.86
N ARG A 185 -7.01 40.25 5.74
CA ARG A 185 -5.69 39.72 5.38
C ARG A 185 -5.81 38.72 4.26
N GLU A 186 -4.77 38.64 3.43
CA GLU A 186 -4.66 37.57 2.42
C GLU A 186 -4.05 36.34 3.08
N LEU A 187 -4.74 35.18 2.95
CA LEU A 187 -4.32 33.88 3.46
C LEU A 187 -3.89 33.01 2.26
N GLY A 188 -2.65 32.52 2.30
CA GLY A 188 -2.09 31.65 1.26
C GLY A 188 -2.45 30.19 1.51
N ILE A 189 -2.97 29.51 0.48
CA ILE A 189 -3.24 28.09 0.47
C ILE A 189 -2.53 27.48 -0.73
N VAL A 190 -1.87 26.33 -0.55
CA VAL A 190 -1.28 25.57 -1.65
C VAL A 190 -1.90 24.18 -1.67
N PHE A 191 -2.43 23.79 -2.84
CA PHE A 191 -2.83 22.41 -3.13
C PHE A 191 -1.77 21.80 -4.05
N SER A 192 -1.08 20.77 -3.56
CA SER A 192 0.05 20.18 -4.28
C SER A 192 -0.36 19.48 -5.58
N GLY A 193 -1.60 18.98 -5.68
CA GLY A 193 -1.84 17.90 -6.63
C GLY A 193 -0.82 16.80 -6.37
N ASP A 194 -0.22 16.28 -7.44
CA ASP A 194 0.90 15.34 -7.39
C ASP A 194 2.21 16.06 -7.73
N ILE A 195 3.18 15.99 -6.84
CA ILE A 195 4.49 16.62 -7.00
C ILE A 195 5.45 15.65 -7.70
N GLY A 196 6.06 16.13 -8.75
CA GLY A 196 7.05 15.39 -9.52
C GLY A 196 8.37 15.20 -8.78
N ARG A 197 9.22 14.39 -9.39
CA ARG A 197 10.59 14.19 -8.94
C ARG A 197 11.51 15.28 -9.47
N PHE A 198 12.64 15.45 -8.80
CA PHE A 198 13.70 16.33 -9.26
C PHE A 198 14.68 15.59 -10.19
N GLU A 199 15.25 16.34 -11.13
CA GLU A 199 16.35 15.88 -12.02
C GLU A 199 16.00 14.61 -12.83
N VAL A 200 14.71 14.47 -13.19
CA VAL A 200 14.24 13.36 -14.04
C VAL A 200 14.14 13.77 -15.50
N PRO A 201 14.49 12.89 -16.46
CA PRO A 201 14.38 13.21 -17.86
C PRO A 201 12.95 13.55 -18.28
N LEU A 202 12.80 14.48 -19.19
CA LEU A 202 11.58 14.91 -19.87
C LEU A 202 10.80 16.02 -19.15
N HIS A 203 10.54 15.87 -17.84
CA HIS A 203 9.75 16.86 -17.11
C HIS A 203 10.68 17.86 -16.41
N LEU A 204 10.19 19.08 -16.24
CA LEU A 204 10.87 20.08 -15.41
C LEU A 204 10.80 19.67 -13.95
N ASP A 205 11.75 20.13 -13.16
CA ASP A 205 11.63 20.08 -11.70
C ASP A 205 10.38 20.85 -11.25
N PRO A 206 9.75 20.45 -10.14
CA PRO A 206 8.67 21.24 -9.56
C PRO A 206 9.13 22.67 -9.28
N GLU A 207 8.30 23.64 -9.66
CA GLU A 207 8.57 25.03 -9.28
C GLU A 207 8.66 25.17 -7.76
N PRO A 208 9.51 26.07 -7.25
CA PRO A 208 9.60 26.34 -5.82
C PRO A 208 8.23 26.63 -5.21
N MET A 209 7.97 26.06 -4.04
CA MET A 209 6.74 26.28 -3.31
C MET A 209 6.66 27.76 -2.88
N PRO A 210 5.55 28.47 -3.15
CA PRO A 210 5.34 29.82 -2.66
C PRO A 210 5.11 29.80 -1.15
N GLU A 211 5.23 30.97 -0.54
CA GLU A 211 4.79 31.15 0.85
C GLU A 211 3.29 30.87 0.97
N CYS A 212 2.90 30.07 1.95
CA CYS A 212 1.50 29.82 2.28
C CYS A 212 1.29 29.56 3.78
N ASP A 213 0.08 29.80 4.26
CA ASP A 213 -0.32 29.48 5.62
C ASP A 213 -0.78 28.01 5.73
N VAL A 214 -1.44 27.50 4.68
CA VAL A 214 -2.02 26.18 4.61
C VAL A 214 -1.53 25.41 3.39
N LEU A 215 -1.09 24.18 3.62
CA LEU A 215 -0.65 23.27 2.58
C LEU A 215 -1.54 22.02 2.54
N ILE A 216 -2.05 21.65 1.37
CA ILE A 216 -2.71 20.37 1.13
C ILE A 216 -1.71 19.56 0.31
N LEU A 217 -1.08 18.57 0.93
CA LEU A 217 0.10 17.89 0.37
C LEU A 217 -0.17 16.41 0.11
N GLU A 218 0.20 15.95 -1.09
CA GLU A 218 0.27 14.52 -1.38
C GLU A 218 1.26 13.80 -0.45
N SER A 219 1.00 12.52 -0.21
CA SER A 219 1.84 11.69 0.65
C SER A 219 2.03 10.27 0.12
N THR A 220 1.99 10.10 -1.20
CA THR A 220 2.08 8.81 -1.89
C THR A 220 3.30 8.00 -1.45
N TYR A 221 4.46 8.63 -1.41
CA TYR A 221 5.72 8.02 -0.96
C TYR A 221 6.29 8.67 0.31
N GLY A 222 5.43 9.21 1.16
CA GLY A 222 5.84 9.89 2.38
C GLY A 222 6.63 9.05 3.39
N ASN A 223 6.66 7.71 3.23
CA ASN A 223 7.38 6.78 4.12
C ASN A 223 8.58 6.09 3.46
N ARG A 224 8.99 6.50 2.26
CA ARG A 224 10.07 5.82 1.52
C ARG A 224 10.91 6.77 0.70
N LEU A 225 12.08 6.27 0.27
CA LEU A 225 12.98 6.96 -0.64
C LEU A 225 13.08 6.21 -1.95
N HIS A 226 13.32 6.94 -3.03
CA HIS A 226 13.64 6.35 -4.33
C HIS A 226 15.08 5.84 -4.36
N THR A 227 15.32 4.85 -5.25
CA THR A 227 16.69 4.39 -5.51
C THR A 227 17.53 5.50 -6.15
N THR A 228 18.76 5.61 -5.73
CA THR A 228 19.75 6.53 -6.32
C THR A 228 20.42 5.96 -7.58
N THR A 229 20.25 4.65 -7.87
CA THR A 229 20.84 4.00 -9.06
C THR A 229 20.12 4.51 -10.31
N PRO A 230 20.82 5.13 -11.26
CA PRO A 230 20.24 5.59 -12.51
C PRO A 230 19.53 4.46 -13.26
N VAL A 231 18.40 4.78 -13.86
CA VAL A 231 17.60 3.79 -14.62
C VAL A 231 18.41 3.19 -15.77
N ALA A 232 19.25 3.98 -16.45
CA ALA A 232 20.12 3.52 -17.53
C ALA A 232 21.04 2.38 -17.08
N ASP A 233 21.57 2.47 -15.85
CA ASP A 233 22.46 1.44 -15.31
C ASP A 233 21.69 0.16 -14.97
N GLN A 234 20.46 0.28 -14.50
CA GLN A 234 19.61 -0.88 -14.21
C GLN A 234 19.25 -1.68 -15.46
N ILE A 235 19.02 -1.01 -16.59
CA ILE A 235 18.53 -1.65 -17.84
C ILE A 235 19.63 -1.94 -18.85
N GLY A 236 20.75 -1.24 -18.82
CA GLY A 236 21.79 -1.29 -19.87
C GLY A 236 22.26 -2.72 -20.18
N GLN A 237 22.80 -3.44 -19.19
CA GLN A 237 23.28 -4.81 -19.40
C GLN A 237 22.15 -5.80 -19.74
N PRO A 238 20.98 -5.81 -19.07
CA PRO A 238 19.85 -6.66 -19.45
C PRO A 238 19.37 -6.46 -20.89
N PHE A 239 19.40 -5.22 -21.40
CA PHE A 239 19.02 -4.92 -22.80
C PHE A 239 20.07 -5.42 -23.78
N ARG A 240 21.36 -5.16 -23.53
CA ARG A 240 22.45 -5.73 -24.37
C ARG A 240 22.34 -7.23 -24.49
N ASP A 241 22.13 -7.92 -23.37
CA ASP A 241 22.00 -9.38 -23.32
C ASP A 241 20.78 -9.89 -24.10
N ALA A 242 19.62 -9.24 -23.98
CA ALA A 242 18.42 -9.69 -24.66
C ALA A 242 18.48 -9.39 -26.17
N LEU A 243 18.84 -8.17 -26.54
CA LEU A 243 18.91 -7.73 -27.95
C LEU A 243 20.05 -8.42 -28.70
N GLY A 244 21.23 -8.60 -28.08
CA GLY A 244 22.37 -9.31 -28.65
C GLY A 244 22.09 -10.79 -28.95
N ARG A 245 21.16 -11.43 -28.23
CA ARG A 245 20.67 -12.79 -28.53
C ARG A 245 19.57 -12.82 -29.59
N GLY A 246 19.26 -11.68 -30.22
CA GLY A 246 18.16 -11.55 -31.17
C GLY A 246 16.76 -11.59 -30.50
N GLY A 247 16.71 -11.32 -29.19
CA GLY A 247 15.49 -11.29 -28.41
C GLY A 247 14.73 -9.98 -28.56
N ILE A 248 13.54 -9.94 -27.99
CA ILE A 248 12.62 -8.80 -27.99
C ILE A 248 12.47 -8.30 -26.53
N VAL A 249 12.55 -6.98 -26.36
CA VAL A 249 12.27 -6.33 -25.08
C VAL A 249 10.83 -5.81 -25.10
N LEU A 250 9.99 -6.28 -24.18
CA LEU A 250 8.63 -5.79 -23.97
C LEU A 250 8.57 -4.89 -22.73
N ILE A 251 8.11 -3.67 -22.91
CA ILE A 251 7.98 -2.68 -21.84
C ILE A 251 6.49 -2.33 -21.65
N PRO A 252 5.79 -2.92 -20.68
CA PRO A 252 4.49 -2.45 -20.26
C PRO A 252 4.62 -1.05 -19.64
N ALA A 253 3.97 -0.04 -20.22
CA ALA A 253 4.08 1.34 -19.75
C ALA A 253 2.71 2.05 -19.78
N PHE A 254 2.50 3.03 -18.91
CA PHE A 254 1.36 3.93 -19.00
C PHE A 254 1.48 4.78 -20.28
N ALA A 255 0.35 5.06 -20.88
CA ALA A 255 0.29 5.75 -22.18
C ALA A 255 0.76 7.20 -22.10
N VAL A 256 0.46 7.88 -20.99
CA VAL A 256 0.82 9.27 -20.73
C VAL A 256 2.00 9.31 -19.76
N GLY A 257 2.99 10.12 -20.02
CA GLY A 257 4.19 10.37 -19.23
C GLY A 257 5.22 9.24 -19.36
N ARG A 258 4.90 8.03 -18.89
CA ARG A 258 5.84 6.90 -18.82
C ARG A 258 6.37 6.43 -20.17
N THR A 259 5.49 6.30 -21.16
CA THR A 259 5.90 5.91 -22.51
C THR A 259 6.88 6.92 -23.10
N GLN A 260 6.65 8.21 -22.92
CA GLN A 260 7.50 9.28 -23.42
C GLN A 260 8.85 9.30 -22.67
N GLN A 261 8.86 9.18 -21.36
CA GLN A 261 10.09 9.13 -20.57
C GLN A 261 11.01 7.96 -20.96
N ILE A 262 10.46 6.73 -21.03
CA ILE A 262 11.26 5.56 -21.38
C ILE A 262 11.78 5.65 -22.81
N THR A 263 11.00 6.18 -23.74
CA THR A 263 11.43 6.31 -25.13
C THR A 263 12.58 7.32 -25.27
N LEU A 264 12.49 8.45 -24.55
CA LEU A 264 13.59 9.43 -24.48
C LEU A 264 14.85 8.82 -23.85
N LEU A 265 14.72 8.07 -22.77
CA LEU A 265 15.85 7.38 -22.15
C LEU A 265 16.51 6.39 -23.10
N LEU A 266 15.72 5.57 -23.80
CA LEU A 266 16.22 4.61 -24.80
C LEU A 266 16.97 5.32 -25.93
N ARG A 267 16.47 6.48 -26.40
CA ARG A 267 17.17 7.34 -27.37
C ARG A 267 18.56 7.71 -26.84
N ARG A 268 18.63 8.28 -25.63
CA ARG A 268 19.91 8.69 -25.02
C ARG A 268 20.87 7.52 -24.88
N MET A 269 20.37 6.36 -24.47
CA MET A 269 21.20 5.15 -24.32
C MET A 269 21.71 4.60 -25.64
N MET A 270 20.92 4.64 -26.72
CA MET A 270 21.34 4.25 -28.06
C MET A 270 22.39 5.22 -28.60
N GLN A 271 22.17 6.52 -28.47
CA GLN A 271 23.13 7.56 -28.88
C GLN A 271 24.46 7.49 -28.14
N ALA A 272 24.43 7.11 -26.86
CA ALA A 272 25.62 6.88 -26.03
C ALA A 272 26.28 5.50 -26.25
N GLY A 273 25.75 4.66 -27.15
CA GLY A 273 26.27 3.31 -27.38
C GLY A 273 26.08 2.34 -26.20
N GLN A 274 25.25 2.71 -25.21
CA GLN A 274 25.00 1.88 -24.03
C GLN A 274 24.13 0.66 -24.35
N ILE A 275 23.27 0.75 -25.35
CA ILE A 275 22.46 -0.36 -25.88
C ILE A 275 22.51 -0.35 -27.42
N PRO A 276 22.32 -1.52 -28.06
CA PRO A 276 22.28 -1.60 -29.54
C PRO A 276 21.18 -0.73 -30.12
N GLU A 277 21.44 -0.11 -31.26
CA GLU A 277 20.43 0.60 -32.04
C GLU A 277 19.49 -0.41 -32.70
N VAL A 278 18.22 -0.43 -32.28
CA VAL A 278 17.18 -1.34 -32.77
C VAL A 278 15.85 -0.58 -32.93
N PRO A 279 14.92 -1.08 -33.74
CA PRO A 279 13.60 -0.47 -33.86
C PRO A 279 12.85 -0.46 -32.52
N ILE A 280 12.23 0.68 -32.21
CA ILE A 280 11.33 0.85 -31.06
C ILE A 280 9.91 0.97 -31.61
N HIS A 281 9.02 0.11 -31.13
CA HIS A 281 7.62 0.10 -31.53
C HIS A 281 6.73 0.55 -30.37
N ILE A 282 6.07 1.72 -30.52
CA ILE A 282 5.04 2.17 -29.58
C ILE A 282 3.69 1.63 -30.08
N ASN A 283 3.18 0.62 -29.37
CA ASN A 283 1.96 -0.08 -29.78
C ASN A 283 0.82 0.17 -28.79
N SER A 284 0.35 1.38 -28.77
CA SER A 284 -0.84 1.84 -28.04
C SER A 284 -1.40 3.09 -28.72
N PRO A 285 -2.66 3.08 -29.20
CA PRO A 285 -3.27 4.26 -29.78
C PRO A 285 -3.20 5.47 -28.86
N MET A 286 -3.57 5.28 -27.60
CA MET A 286 -3.52 6.31 -26.56
C MET A 286 -2.11 6.87 -26.35
N ALA A 287 -1.07 6.03 -26.36
CA ALA A 287 0.30 6.51 -26.22
C ALA A 287 0.77 7.30 -27.44
N VAL A 288 0.30 6.94 -28.64
CA VAL A 288 0.58 7.70 -29.87
C VAL A 288 -0.09 9.08 -29.81
N ASP A 289 -1.35 9.14 -29.36
CA ASP A 289 -2.09 10.40 -29.24
C ASP A 289 -1.49 11.28 -28.14
N ALA A 290 -1.17 10.71 -26.98
CA ALA A 290 -0.46 11.42 -25.93
C ALA A 290 0.87 11.99 -26.41
N THR A 291 1.63 11.23 -27.19
CA THR A 291 2.89 11.72 -27.79
C THR A 291 2.68 12.90 -28.72
N SER A 292 1.60 12.89 -29.52
CA SER A 292 1.27 14.02 -30.36
C SER A 292 0.94 15.28 -29.54
N ILE A 293 0.29 15.10 -28.37
CA ILE A 293 0.04 16.21 -27.45
C ILE A 293 1.36 16.71 -26.84
N TYR A 294 2.23 15.79 -26.37
CA TYR A 294 3.57 16.17 -25.90
C TYR A 294 4.33 16.98 -26.94
N THR A 295 4.28 16.58 -28.21
CA THR A 295 4.96 17.29 -29.31
C THR A 295 4.38 18.69 -29.51
N ARG A 296 3.06 18.90 -29.40
CA ARG A 296 2.43 20.21 -29.50
C ARG A 296 2.81 21.17 -28.38
N HIS A 297 3.05 20.61 -27.18
CA HIS A 297 3.42 21.38 -25.98
C HIS A 297 4.92 21.35 -25.70
N LEU A 298 5.76 20.96 -26.66
CA LEU A 298 7.22 20.99 -26.57
C LEU A 298 7.70 22.45 -26.55
N ASN A 299 7.94 22.93 -25.33
CA ASN A 299 8.60 24.23 -25.13
C ASN A 299 9.36 24.23 -23.77
N PRO A 300 10.35 25.11 -23.58
CA PRO A 300 11.19 25.14 -22.37
C PRO A 300 10.45 25.44 -21.05
N ARG A 301 9.18 25.85 -21.10
CA ARG A 301 8.33 26.05 -19.91
C ARG A 301 7.59 24.79 -19.48
N ASN A 302 7.50 23.80 -20.35
CA ASN A 302 6.73 22.57 -20.11
C ASN A 302 7.62 21.33 -20.01
N ILE A 303 8.78 21.35 -20.65
CA ILE A 303 9.63 20.16 -20.84
C ILE A 303 11.09 20.55 -20.63
N ASP A 304 11.87 19.66 -20.06
CA ASP A 304 13.29 19.80 -19.79
C ASP A 304 14.03 20.29 -21.04
N PRO A 305 14.74 21.46 -20.96
CA PRO A 305 15.52 22.02 -22.08
C PRO A 305 16.52 21.06 -22.69
N ASP A 306 17.01 20.07 -21.98
CA ASP A 306 17.93 19.04 -22.47
C ASP A 306 17.32 18.20 -23.63
N VAL A 307 15.99 18.15 -23.72
CA VAL A 307 15.31 17.53 -24.87
C VAL A 307 15.60 18.27 -26.16
N PHE A 308 15.97 19.55 -26.09
CA PHE A 308 16.19 20.44 -27.24
C PHE A 308 17.66 20.65 -27.60
N ARG A 309 18.63 20.05 -26.84
CA ARG A 309 20.09 20.30 -27.00
C ARG A 309 20.59 20.08 -28.41
N ASP A 310 19.98 19.18 -29.16
CA ASP A 310 20.43 18.85 -30.53
C ASP A 310 19.80 19.74 -31.63
N GLY A 311 19.13 20.83 -31.26
CA GLY A 311 18.43 21.74 -32.22
C GLY A 311 17.25 21.07 -32.96
N ARG A 312 16.98 19.79 -32.66
CA ARG A 312 15.85 19.04 -33.22
C ARG A 312 14.79 18.90 -32.11
N MET A 313 13.64 19.50 -32.32
CA MET A 313 12.45 19.30 -31.48
C MET A 313 11.85 17.90 -31.70
N GLN A 314 12.65 16.86 -31.42
CA GLN A 314 12.24 15.48 -31.59
C GLN A 314 12.24 14.78 -30.25
N LEU A 315 11.05 14.42 -29.76
CA LEU A 315 10.89 13.63 -28.54
C LEU A 315 11.44 12.20 -28.73
N PHE A 316 11.38 11.67 -29.94
CA PHE A 316 11.73 10.29 -30.25
C PHE A 316 12.88 10.17 -31.25
N PRO A 317 13.65 9.07 -31.16
CA PRO A 317 14.64 8.74 -32.19
C PRO A 317 13.99 8.36 -33.51
N ASP A 318 14.74 8.50 -34.62
CA ASP A 318 14.27 8.23 -35.99
C ASP A 318 13.82 6.77 -36.22
N ASN A 319 14.28 5.84 -35.36
CA ASN A 319 13.94 4.43 -35.41
C ASN A 319 12.65 4.06 -34.60
N VAL A 320 11.87 5.06 -34.13
CA VAL A 320 10.57 4.83 -33.46
C VAL A 320 9.45 4.69 -34.48
N GLN A 321 8.68 3.62 -34.35
CA GLN A 321 7.51 3.34 -35.16
C GLN A 321 6.24 3.33 -34.31
N LEU A 322 5.25 4.13 -34.72
CA LEU A 322 3.98 4.32 -34.00
C LEU A 322 2.89 3.42 -34.61
N HIS A 323 2.19 2.62 -33.80
CA HIS A 323 1.20 1.66 -34.25
C HIS A 323 -0.18 1.94 -33.65
N ARG A 324 -1.07 2.53 -34.44
CA ARG A 324 -2.45 2.85 -34.06
C ARG A 324 -3.43 1.70 -34.34
N SER A 325 -3.27 1.01 -35.48
CA SER A 325 -4.26 0.02 -35.92
C SER A 325 -4.03 -1.36 -35.28
N THR A 326 -5.10 -2.13 -35.18
CA THR A 326 -5.03 -3.55 -34.76
C THR A 326 -4.26 -4.40 -35.80
N ARG A 327 -4.31 -4.01 -37.09
CA ARG A 327 -3.57 -4.68 -38.16
C ARG A 327 -2.06 -4.52 -37.94
N ASP A 328 -1.60 -3.30 -37.65
CA ASP A 328 -0.17 -3.02 -37.40
C ASP A 328 0.32 -3.78 -36.17
N SER A 329 -0.49 -3.78 -35.10
CA SER A 329 -0.21 -4.53 -33.87
C SER A 329 -0.01 -6.03 -34.13
N LYS A 330 -0.88 -6.65 -34.94
CA LYS A 330 -0.73 -8.05 -35.36
C LYS A 330 0.50 -8.25 -36.24
N GLY A 331 0.87 -7.25 -37.05
CA GLY A 331 2.08 -7.27 -37.88
C GLY A 331 3.34 -7.42 -37.05
N LEU A 332 3.42 -6.78 -35.88
CA LEU A 332 4.59 -6.83 -35.01
C LEU A 332 4.98 -8.25 -34.56
N THR A 333 4.01 -9.15 -34.41
CA THR A 333 4.29 -10.53 -34.01
C THR A 333 4.98 -11.36 -35.11
N LYS A 334 4.91 -10.89 -36.36
CA LYS A 334 5.49 -11.56 -37.52
C LYS A 334 6.89 -11.03 -37.89
N LEU A 335 7.29 -9.89 -37.34
CA LEU A 335 8.61 -9.33 -37.59
C LEU A 335 9.71 -10.22 -37.00
N ARG A 336 10.85 -10.29 -37.68
CA ARG A 336 12.05 -10.98 -37.22
C ARG A 336 13.08 -9.97 -36.73
N GLY A 337 14.00 -10.42 -35.88
CA GLY A 337 15.12 -9.61 -35.37
C GLY A 337 14.82 -8.92 -34.03
N PRO A 338 15.87 -8.37 -33.40
CA PRO A 338 15.78 -7.71 -32.11
C PRO A 338 15.02 -6.38 -32.25
N ARG A 339 14.22 -6.06 -31.26
CA ARG A 339 13.43 -4.83 -31.18
C ARG A 339 12.91 -4.57 -29.77
N ILE A 340 12.47 -3.35 -29.53
CA ILE A 340 11.82 -2.95 -28.29
C ILE A 340 10.36 -2.66 -28.59
N ILE A 341 9.43 -3.17 -27.77
CA ILE A 341 7.99 -2.91 -27.87
C ILE A 341 7.54 -2.23 -26.56
N VAL A 342 7.07 -1.00 -26.68
CA VAL A 342 6.44 -0.26 -25.57
C VAL A 342 4.93 -0.30 -25.78
N SER A 343 4.17 -0.79 -24.82
CA SER A 343 2.72 -0.98 -24.97
C SER A 343 1.95 -0.77 -23.66
N ALA A 344 0.80 -0.13 -23.72
CA ALA A 344 -0.12 -0.02 -22.58
C ALA A 344 -0.90 -1.33 -22.39
N SER A 345 -1.26 -1.76 -21.16
CA SER A 345 -1.21 -1.12 -19.86
C SER A 345 0.06 -1.47 -19.07
N GLY A 346 0.52 -0.53 -18.21
CA GLY A 346 1.73 -0.71 -17.40
C GLY A 346 1.66 -1.83 -16.37
N MET A 347 0.47 -2.19 -15.89
CA MET A 347 0.26 -3.29 -14.91
C MET A 347 -0.22 -4.61 -15.55
N LEU A 348 -0.21 -4.71 -16.88
CA LEU A 348 -0.65 -5.90 -17.63
C LEU A 348 -2.10 -6.31 -17.30
N THR A 349 -2.98 -5.36 -17.07
CA THR A 349 -4.40 -5.62 -16.74
C THR A 349 -5.23 -5.88 -17.98
N ALA A 350 -5.01 -5.12 -19.05
CA ALA A 350 -5.77 -5.18 -20.30
C ALA A 350 -4.91 -4.74 -21.50
N GLY A 351 -5.49 -4.66 -22.69
CA GLY A 351 -4.90 -4.04 -23.85
C GLY A 351 -3.97 -4.94 -24.68
N ARG A 352 -3.32 -4.30 -25.68
CA ARG A 352 -2.46 -4.98 -26.66
C ARG A 352 -1.21 -5.62 -26.04
N VAL A 353 -0.74 -5.08 -24.95
CA VAL A 353 0.40 -5.62 -24.20
C VAL A 353 0.22 -7.08 -23.80
N LEU A 354 -1.02 -7.51 -23.50
CA LEU A 354 -1.33 -8.90 -23.17
C LEU A 354 -1.12 -9.84 -24.36
N HIS A 355 -1.43 -9.39 -25.57
CA HIS A 355 -1.17 -10.19 -26.79
C HIS A 355 0.34 -10.33 -27.03
N HIS A 356 1.10 -9.25 -26.81
CA HIS A 356 2.57 -9.31 -26.91
C HIS A 356 3.13 -10.21 -25.84
N LEU A 357 2.71 -10.08 -24.59
CA LEU A 357 3.16 -10.95 -23.50
C LEU A 357 2.87 -12.43 -23.81
N ALA A 358 1.65 -12.75 -24.26
CA ALA A 358 1.28 -14.11 -24.61
C ALA A 358 2.18 -14.72 -25.70
N HIS A 359 2.64 -13.89 -26.65
CA HIS A 359 3.53 -14.33 -27.73
C HIS A 359 4.99 -14.42 -27.31
N LEU A 360 5.46 -13.51 -26.46
CA LEU A 360 6.88 -13.34 -26.14
C LEU A 360 7.34 -14.08 -24.90
N ALA A 361 6.43 -14.34 -23.95
CA ALA A 361 6.76 -14.87 -22.62
C ALA A 361 7.36 -16.28 -22.65
N GLY A 362 7.06 -17.08 -23.66
CA GLY A 362 7.56 -18.46 -23.81
C GLY A 362 9.03 -18.57 -24.22
N SER A 363 9.72 -17.49 -24.57
CA SER A 363 11.09 -17.52 -25.07
C SER A 363 12.09 -16.93 -24.06
N ARG A 364 13.14 -17.70 -23.72
CA ARG A 364 14.25 -17.24 -22.84
C ARG A 364 15.11 -16.13 -23.45
N ARG A 365 14.99 -15.85 -24.75
CA ARG A 365 15.72 -14.76 -25.42
C ARG A 365 15.12 -13.40 -25.07
N ASN A 366 13.80 -13.35 -24.77
CA ASN A 366 13.05 -12.13 -24.56
C ASN A 366 13.19 -11.62 -23.13
N LEU A 367 12.94 -10.32 -22.97
CA LEU A 367 12.95 -9.60 -21.71
C LEU A 367 11.63 -8.84 -21.55
N VAL A 368 11.01 -8.93 -20.37
CA VAL A 368 9.90 -8.08 -19.96
C VAL A 368 10.40 -7.11 -18.90
N VAL A 369 10.18 -5.81 -19.08
CA VAL A 369 10.68 -4.76 -18.19
C VAL A 369 9.51 -4.02 -17.56
N LEU A 370 9.29 -4.21 -16.28
CA LEU A 370 8.24 -3.54 -15.51
C LEU A 370 8.78 -2.20 -15.00
N VAL A 371 8.25 -1.10 -15.54
CA VAL A 371 8.75 0.27 -15.30
C VAL A 371 7.85 1.11 -14.39
N GLY A 372 6.97 0.50 -13.62
CA GLY A 372 6.05 1.17 -12.73
C GLY A 372 5.54 0.28 -11.62
N TYR A 373 4.80 0.88 -10.70
CA TYR A 373 4.15 0.17 -9.62
C TYR A 373 3.24 -0.96 -10.15
N GLN A 374 3.26 -2.10 -9.49
CA GLN A 374 2.44 -3.26 -9.82
C GLN A 374 1.51 -3.55 -8.67
N ALA A 375 0.22 -3.20 -8.82
CA ALA A 375 -0.80 -3.40 -7.80
C ALA A 375 -1.09 -4.88 -7.56
N GLU A 376 -1.45 -5.25 -6.34
CA GLU A 376 -1.91 -6.58 -5.99
C GLU A 376 -3.05 -7.05 -6.89
N GLY A 377 -3.05 -8.35 -7.24
CA GLY A 377 -4.05 -8.95 -8.12
C GLY A 377 -3.85 -8.65 -9.62
N THR A 378 -2.82 -7.88 -10.00
CA THR A 378 -2.47 -7.66 -11.41
C THR A 378 -1.50 -8.72 -11.93
N ARG A 379 -1.50 -8.92 -13.26
CA ARG A 379 -0.53 -9.84 -13.89
C ARG A 379 0.89 -9.32 -13.77
N GLY A 380 1.09 -8.01 -13.83
CA GLY A 380 2.39 -7.41 -13.60
C GLY A 380 2.93 -7.75 -12.22
N ARG A 381 2.09 -7.71 -11.19
CA ARG A 381 2.44 -8.14 -9.83
C ARG A 381 2.80 -9.63 -9.79
N SER A 382 2.01 -10.49 -10.42
CA SER A 382 2.31 -11.92 -10.50
C SER A 382 3.66 -12.20 -11.18
N LEU A 383 4.01 -11.45 -12.25
CA LEU A 383 5.33 -11.56 -12.89
C LEU A 383 6.46 -11.10 -11.97
N LEU A 384 6.26 -10.02 -11.24
CA LEU A 384 7.20 -9.49 -10.27
C LEU A 384 7.46 -10.49 -9.14
N ASP A 385 6.41 -11.18 -8.68
CA ASP A 385 6.46 -12.22 -7.65
C ASP A 385 7.02 -13.57 -8.18
N GLY A 386 7.46 -13.62 -9.45
CA GLY A 386 8.12 -14.80 -10.04
C GLY A 386 7.17 -15.88 -10.54
N ALA A 387 5.92 -15.56 -10.86
CA ALA A 387 4.97 -16.54 -11.41
C ALA A 387 5.51 -17.24 -12.66
N ARG A 388 5.49 -18.56 -12.66
CA ARG A 388 5.93 -19.39 -13.80
C ARG A 388 4.91 -19.43 -14.94
N SER A 389 3.68 -19.02 -14.69
CA SER A 389 2.63 -18.85 -15.69
C SER A 389 1.63 -17.77 -15.27
N VAL A 390 0.99 -17.11 -16.25
CA VAL A 390 -0.08 -16.13 -16.01
C VAL A 390 -1.28 -16.42 -16.92
N LYS A 391 -2.48 -16.17 -16.43
CA LYS A 391 -3.71 -16.38 -17.23
C LYS A 391 -3.96 -15.20 -18.15
N ILE A 392 -3.87 -15.40 -19.46
CA ILE A 392 -4.14 -14.38 -20.49
C ILE A 392 -5.21 -14.93 -21.43
N HIS A 393 -6.27 -14.17 -21.66
CA HIS A 393 -7.40 -14.55 -22.54
C HIS A 393 -7.92 -15.98 -22.28
N GLY A 394 -8.04 -16.36 -21.01
CA GLY A 394 -8.54 -17.68 -20.60
C GLY A 394 -7.52 -18.83 -20.65
N ARG A 395 -6.29 -18.58 -21.14
CA ARG A 395 -5.23 -19.61 -21.27
C ARG A 395 -4.07 -19.32 -20.31
N HIS A 396 -3.47 -20.36 -19.76
CA HIS A 396 -2.23 -20.24 -18.99
C HIS A 396 -1.03 -20.11 -19.94
N VAL A 397 -0.34 -18.98 -19.87
CA VAL A 397 0.85 -18.67 -20.67
C VAL A 397 2.09 -18.91 -19.82
N PRO A 398 2.98 -19.83 -20.19
CA PRO A 398 4.20 -20.09 -19.43
C PRO A 398 5.18 -18.92 -19.57
N ILE A 399 5.78 -18.50 -18.45
CA ILE A 399 6.77 -17.43 -18.39
C ILE A 399 8.16 -18.06 -18.37
N LYS A 400 8.86 -17.96 -19.49
CA LYS A 400 10.25 -18.41 -19.67
C LYS A 400 11.22 -17.25 -19.92
N CYS A 401 10.67 -16.09 -20.35
CA CYS A 401 11.45 -14.86 -20.53
C CYS A 401 11.97 -14.34 -19.17
N ARG A 402 13.04 -13.57 -19.21
CA ARG A 402 13.50 -12.82 -18.05
C ARG A 402 12.50 -11.70 -17.76
N VAL A 403 12.19 -11.48 -16.50
CA VAL A 403 11.40 -10.32 -16.02
C VAL A 403 12.34 -9.44 -15.19
N LEU A 404 12.37 -8.16 -15.50
CA LEU A 404 13.15 -7.14 -14.81
C LEU A 404 12.18 -6.10 -14.23
N SER A 405 12.30 -5.80 -12.95
CA SER A 405 11.67 -4.63 -12.34
C SER A 405 12.67 -3.49 -12.30
N VAL A 406 12.25 -2.33 -12.74
CA VAL A 406 13.09 -1.13 -12.79
C VAL A 406 12.49 -0.06 -11.88
N HIS A 407 13.33 0.45 -11.00
CA HIS A 407 12.97 1.49 -10.06
C HIS A 407 13.55 2.84 -10.48
N GLY A 408 12.86 3.94 -10.15
CA GLY A 408 13.32 5.28 -10.52
C GLY A 408 12.48 5.98 -11.59
N PHE A 409 11.45 5.31 -12.11
CA PHE A 409 10.46 5.93 -13.00
C PHE A 409 9.20 6.42 -12.28
N SER A 410 9.16 6.52 -10.95
CA SER A 410 8.00 7.11 -10.28
C SER A 410 7.74 8.53 -10.80
N GLY A 411 6.49 8.89 -10.97
CA GLY A 411 6.11 10.28 -11.27
C GLY A 411 6.05 11.15 -10.02
N HIS A 412 5.88 10.53 -8.82
CA HIS A 412 5.77 11.26 -7.55
C HIS A 412 7.13 11.42 -6.89
N GLY A 413 7.32 12.52 -6.23
CA GLY A 413 8.44 12.74 -5.33
C GLY A 413 8.42 11.74 -4.16
N ASP A 414 9.60 11.38 -3.68
CA ASP A 414 9.72 10.62 -2.44
C ASP A 414 9.68 11.54 -1.21
N ARG A 415 9.83 10.97 -0.02
CA ARG A 415 9.77 11.75 1.23
C ARG A 415 10.75 12.93 1.23
N GLU A 416 12.00 12.72 0.85
CA GLU A 416 13.00 13.80 0.86
C GLU A 416 12.78 14.80 -0.28
N GLU A 417 12.29 14.36 -1.44
CA GLU A 417 11.93 15.24 -2.55
C GLU A 417 10.72 16.12 -2.18
N LEU A 418 9.71 15.58 -1.48
CA LEU A 418 8.57 16.35 -0.96
C LEU A 418 9.01 17.35 0.12
N LEU A 419 9.89 16.92 1.04
CA LEU A 419 10.44 17.82 2.06
C LEU A 419 11.36 18.89 1.45
N ARG A 420 12.15 18.55 0.39
CA ARG A 420 12.94 19.52 -0.40
C ARG A 420 12.02 20.57 -1.01
N TRP A 421 10.89 20.12 -1.58
CA TRP A 421 9.92 21.04 -2.19
C TRP A 421 9.26 21.95 -1.16
N VAL A 422 8.80 21.44 -0.03
CA VAL A 422 8.24 22.26 1.06
C VAL A 422 9.30 23.22 1.61
N GLY A 423 10.55 22.77 1.76
CA GLY A 423 11.67 23.59 2.22
C GLY A 423 12.13 24.67 1.23
N SER A 424 11.64 24.67 -0.01
CA SER A 424 11.91 25.74 -0.99
C SER A 424 11.03 26.97 -0.78
N ALA A 425 10.00 26.88 0.06
CA ALA A 425 9.19 28.05 0.42
C ALA A 425 9.98 29.06 1.26
N PRO A 426 9.76 30.37 1.08
CA PRO A 426 10.37 31.42 1.90
C PRO A 426 10.13 31.25 3.40
N ARG A 427 8.96 30.74 3.76
CA ARG A 427 8.58 30.32 5.13
C ARG A 427 7.80 29.01 5.06
N PRO A 428 8.00 28.10 6.03
CA PRO A 428 7.23 26.85 6.06
C PRO A 428 5.74 27.14 6.35
N PRO A 429 4.83 26.31 5.84
CA PRO A 429 3.40 26.43 6.14
C PRO A 429 3.14 26.20 7.63
N LYS A 430 2.15 26.90 8.18
CA LYS A 430 1.73 26.73 9.59
C LYS A 430 0.94 25.43 9.77
N LEU A 431 0.09 25.10 8.78
CA LEU A 431 -0.81 23.97 8.78
C LEU A 431 -0.64 23.18 7.48
N ALA A 432 -0.60 21.85 7.58
CA ALA A 432 -0.61 20.97 6.42
C ALA A 432 -1.67 19.88 6.57
N PHE A 433 -2.40 19.56 5.48
CA PHE A 433 -3.29 18.43 5.38
C PHE A 433 -2.65 17.36 4.49
N MET A 434 -2.44 16.16 5.05
CA MET A 434 -1.84 15.04 4.32
C MET A 434 -2.92 14.30 3.55
N VAL A 435 -2.85 14.34 2.24
CA VAL A 435 -3.78 13.66 1.32
C VAL A 435 -3.03 12.73 0.37
N HIS A 436 -3.74 12.01 -0.49
CA HIS A 436 -3.18 11.21 -1.56
C HIS A 436 -2.08 10.24 -1.10
N GLY A 437 -2.34 9.54 0.00
CA GLY A 437 -1.40 8.58 0.59
C GLY A 437 -2.12 7.53 1.43
N GLU A 438 -1.50 6.37 1.57
CA GLU A 438 -1.93 5.39 2.55
C GLU A 438 -1.57 5.87 3.97
N PRO A 439 -2.32 5.45 5.01
CA PRO A 439 -2.10 5.96 6.37
C PRO A 439 -0.64 5.93 6.86
N PRO A 440 0.16 4.86 6.63
CA PRO A 440 1.57 4.86 7.06
C PRO A 440 2.42 5.90 6.35
N SER A 441 2.15 6.17 5.07
CA SER A 441 2.87 7.19 4.29
C SER A 441 2.52 8.60 4.75
N SER A 442 1.22 8.86 4.95
CA SER A 442 0.74 10.15 5.44
C SER A 442 1.26 10.45 6.86
N GLN A 443 1.28 9.46 7.75
CA GLN A 443 1.82 9.60 9.10
C GLN A 443 3.31 9.92 9.12
N ALA A 444 4.11 9.19 8.33
CA ALA A 444 5.55 9.40 8.26
C ALA A 444 5.91 10.79 7.72
N LEU A 445 5.19 11.26 6.68
CA LEU A 445 5.42 12.61 6.13
C LEU A 445 4.93 13.70 7.08
N ALA A 446 3.79 13.51 7.75
CA ALA A 446 3.27 14.44 8.76
C ALA A 446 4.26 14.64 9.91
N GLN A 447 4.83 13.56 10.41
CA GLN A 447 5.86 13.58 11.43
C GLN A 447 7.11 14.35 10.95
N ALA A 448 7.61 14.01 9.75
CA ALA A 448 8.80 14.66 9.18
C ALA A 448 8.62 16.18 8.95
N LEU A 449 7.41 16.62 8.55
CA LEU A 449 7.06 18.04 8.43
C LEU A 449 7.08 18.75 9.79
N GLY A 450 6.52 18.11 10.81
CA GLY A 450 6.55 18.63 12.18
C GLY A 450 7.98 18.78 12.72
N GLU A 451 8.80 17.74 12.56
CA GLU A 451 10.18 17.70 13.03
C GLU A 451 11.09 18.70 12.29
N ARG A 452 10.96 18.80 10.95
CA ARG A 452 11.87 19.60 10.13
C ARG A 452 11.47 21.06 10.05
N PHE A 453 10.17 21.36 10.04
CA PHE A 453 9.66 22.71 9.77
C PHE A 453 8.80 23.30 10.89
N GLY A 454 8.42 22.50 11.88
CA GLY A 454 7.45 22.91 12.91
C GLY A 454 6.02 23.04 12.40
N THR A 455 5.72 22.52 11.21
CA THR A 455 4.39 22.56 10.61
C THR A 455 3.44 21.62 11.33
N ARG A 456 2.26 22.11 11.77
CA ARG A 456 1.20 21.24 12.28
C ARG A 456 0.59 20.48 11.11
N ALA A 457 0.78 19.15 11.08
CA ALA A 457 0.24 18.30 10.04
C ALA A 457 -0.98 17.51 10.53
N LEU A 458 -2.07 17.51 9.75
CA LEU A 458 -3.29 16.77 10.00
C LEU A 458 -3.51 15.74 8.89
N ILE A 459 -4.06 14.58 9.24
CA ILE A 459 -4.42 13.52 8.28
C ILE A 459 -5.94 13.44 8.27
N PRO A 460 -6.61 14.02 7.26
CA PRO A 460 -8.06 14.03 7.21
C PRO A 460 -8.64 12.63 7.00
N ALA A 461 -9.78 12.37 7.63
CA ALA A 461 -10.62 11.25 7.27
C ALA A 461 -11.46 11.56 6.03
N LEU A 462 -11.96 10.52 5.36
CA LEU A 462 -12.86 10.72 4.24
C LEU A 462 -14.14 11.44 4.70
N ASP A 463 -14.58 12.42 3.90
CA ASP A 463 -15.74 13.31 4.12
C ASP A 463 -15.58 14.21 5.36
N GLN A 464 -14.39 14.34 5.91
CA GLN A 464 -14.11 15.26 6.98
C GLN A 464 -13.97 16.70 6.46
N GLU A 465 -14.62 17.64 7.15
CA GLU A 465 -14.54 19.08 6.91
C GLU A 465 -13.79 19.77 8.05
N PHE A 466 -13.03 20.79 7.70
CA PHE A 466 -12.31 21.64 8.64
C PHE A 466 -12.63 23.11 8.40
N ASP A 467 -12.90 23.84 9.46
CA ASP A 467 -12.85 25.30 9.48
C ASP A 467 -11.38 25.73 9.57
N VAL A 468 -10.85 26.21 8.46
CA VAL A 468 -9.43 26.54 8.32
C VAL A 468 -9.02 27.66 9.25
N LEU A 469 -9.87 28.67 9.41
CA LEU A 469 -9.55 29.84 10.27
C LEU A 469 -9.50 29.43 11.74
N LYS A 470 -10.42 28.58 12.18
CA LYS A 470 -10.42 28.04 13.54
C LYS A 470 -9.17 27.20 13.80
N VAL A 471 -8.83 26.26 12.89
CA VAL A 471 -7.66 25.40 13.06
C VAL A 471 -6.36 26.22 13.05
N LEU A 472 -6.22 27.23 12.21
CA LEU A 472 -5.08 28.15 12.21
C LEU A 472 -5.00 28.97 13.50
N GLY A 473 -6.11 29.46 14.01
CA GLY A 473 -6.17 30.17 15.30
C GLY A 473 -5.70 29.31 16.47
N GLU A 474 -6.05 28.01 16.46
CA GLU A 474 -5.54 27.04 17.44
C GLU A 474 -4.02 26.79 17.29
N VAL A 475 -3.49 26.81 16.06
CA VAL A 475 -2.04 26.71 15.79
C VAL A 475 -1.29 27.93 16.27
N GLU A 476 -1.85 29.13 16.02
CA GLU A 476 -1.22 30.41 16.39
C GLU A 476 -1.31 30.67 17.91
N ALA A 477 -2.33 30.15 18.59
CA ALA A 477 -2.50 30.24 20.04
C ALA A 477 -1.70 29.18 20.82
N ALA A 478 -1.26 28.10 20.17
CA ALA A 478 -0.40 27.12 20.80
C ALA A 478 0.96 27.78 21.14
N PRO A 479 1.54 27.53 22.34
CA PRO A 479 2.90 27.95 22.61
C PRO A 479 3.79 27.40 21.49
N PRO A 480 4.77 28.19 20.99
CA PRO A 480 5.64 27.73 19.92
C PRO A 480 6.14 26.36 20.31
N ALA A 481 5.83 25.38 19.48
CA ALA A 481 6.39 24.05 19.67
C ALA A 481 7.87 24.28 19.88
N VAL A 482 8.35 23.91 21.07
CA VAL A 482 9.78 23.99 21.37
C VAL A 482 10.40 23.29 20.18
N ARG A 483 11.04 24.04 19.29
CA ARG A 483 11.89 23.43 18.27
C ARG A 483 12.64 22.38 19.05
N PRO A 484 12.53 21.10 18.75
CA PRO A 484 13.49 20.18 19.30
C PRO A 484 14.80 20.87 18.93
N ALA A 485 15.56 21.26 19.93
CA ALA A 485 16.91 21.72 19.73
C ALA A 485 17.50 20.72 18.74
N PRO A 486 18.23 21.13 17.69
CA PRO A 486 18.87 20.22 16.77
C PRO A 486 19.38 19.10 17.64
N PRO A 487 18.95 17.81 17.40
CA PRO A 487 18.96 16.74 18.37
C PRO A 487 20.19 16.95 19.21
N ALA A 488 19.99 17.27 20.50
CA ALA A 488 21.10 17.61 21.36
C ALA A 488 22.00 16.46 21.12
N GLU A 489 23.17 16.68 20.58
CA GLU A 489 24.19 15.65 20.35
C GLU A 489 23.98 14.68 21.46
N ALA A 490 23.61 13.44 21.16
CA ALA A 490 23.15 12.45 22.13
C ALA A 490 24.11 12.61 23.28
N PRO A 491 23.65 12.75 24.56
CA PRO A 491 24.52 13.10 25.67
C PRO A 491 25.73 12.25 25.47
N PRO A 492 26.92 12.81 25.29
CA PRO A 492 28.07 12.08 24.76
C PRO A 492 28.08 10.76 25.48
N ALA A 493 27.89 9.65 24.75
CA ALA A 493 27.92 8.31 25.34
C ALA A 493 29.09 8.34 26.25
N GLU A 494 28.89 8.16 27.58
CA GLU A 494 29.84 8.39 28.64
C GLU A 494 31.24 8.41 28.09
N ALA A 495 31.85 9.57 28.04
CA ALA A 495 33.13 9.75 27.33
C ALA A 495 34.01 8.57 27.75
N PRO A 496 34.53 7.76 26.82
CA PRO A 496 35.43 6.68 27.17
C PRO A 496 36.41 7.27 28.18
N PRO A 497 36.69 6.58 29.30
CA PRO A 497 37.55 7.16 30.37
C PRO A 497 38.72 7.86 29.68
N PRO A 498 39.11 9.06 30.12
CA PRO A 498 40.12 9.86 29.42
C PRO A 498 41.33 8.95 29.19
N PRO A 499 41.92 8.99 27.97
CA PRO A 499 43.09 8.16 27.67
C PRO A 499 44.12 8.37 28.75
N ALA A 500 44.80 7.29 29.13
CA ALA A 500 45.86 7.36 30.10
C ALA A 500 46.82 8.50 29.70
N PRO A 501 47.44 9.22 30.64
CA PRO A 501 48.26 10.44 30.36
C PRO A 501 49.29 10.25 29.25
N ALA A 502 49.77 9.02 29.03
CA ALA A 502 50.72 8.70 27.96
C ALA A 502 50.09 8.75 26.54
N GLU A 503 48.76 8.54 26.40
CA GLU A 503 48.08 8.67 25.08
C GLU A 503 47.75 10.12 24.73
N ALA A 504 47.54 10.99 25.74
CA ALA A 504 47.33 12.41 25.55
C ALA A 504 48.65 13.15 25.13
N GLU A 505 49.82 12.69 25.64
CA GLU A 505 51.13 13.23 25.20
C GLU A 505 51.46 12.76 23.75
N ALA A 506 51.05 11.56 23.38
CA ALA A 506 51.25 11.04 22.01
C ALA A 506 50.36 11.70 20.93
N GLU A 507 49.23 12.29 21.33
CA GLU A 507 48.37 13.07 20.38
C GLU A 507 48.93 14.51 20.16
N ALA A 508 49.66 15.06 21.08
CA ALA A 508 50.22 16.40 20.96
C ALA A 508 51.46 16.51 20.03
N GLU A 509 52.05 15.38 19.63
CA GLU A 509 53.22 15.33 18.72
C GLU A 509 52.82 14.93 17.29
N LYS A 510 51.53 14.76 16.95
CA LYS A 510 51.13 14.37 15.61
C LYS A 510 51.07 15.56 14.67
N GLU A 511 51.67 15.42 13.48
CA GLU A 511 51.57 16.40 12.40
C GLU A 511 50.11 16.66 12.02
N PRO A 512 49.73 17.84 11.53
CA PRO A 512 48.38 18.16 11.11
C PRO A 512 47.78 17.18 10.09
N GLU A 513 48.60 16.58 9.26
CA GLU A 513 48.18 15.53 8.27
C GLU A 513 47.78 14.21 8.95
N ASP A 514 48.49 13.85 10.03
CA ASP A 514 48.16 12.65 10.81
C ASP A 514 46.87 12.82 11.62
N LEU A 515 46.60 14.02 12.11
CA LEU A 515 45.31 14.35 12.77
C LEU A 515 44.15 14.34 11.79
N ALA A 516 44.34 14.86 10.58
CA ALA A 516 43.33 14.83 9.52
C ALA A 516 43.08 13.39 9.03
N ALA A 517 44.10 12.54 8.96
CA ALA A 517 43.96 11.12 8.64
C ALA A 517 43.22 10.35 9.74
N ALA A 518 43.52 10.63 11.03
CA ALA A 518 42.82 10.02 12.16
C ALA A 518 41.32 10.41 12.21
N GLU A 519 41.02 11.65 11.88
CA GLU A 519 39.65 12.13 11.77
C GLU A 519 38.92 11.53 10.54
N GLY A 520 39.64 11.30 9.45
CA GLY A 520 39.15 10.58 8.28
C GLY A 520 38.76 9.13 8.65
N VAL A 521 39.61 8.43 9.38
CA VAL A 521 39.33 7.07 9.87
C VAL A 521 38.14 7.07 10.84
N ARG A 522 38.03 8.03 11.75
CA ARG A 522 36.91 8.17 12.68
C ARG A 522 35.58 8.34 11.94
N ARG A 523 35.55 9.17 10.89
CA ARG A 523 34.38 9.35 10.02
C ARG A 523 34.01 8.05 9.26
N LEU A 524 35.00 7.29 8.78
CA LEU A 524 34.77 5.99 8.15
C LEU A 524 34.17 4.98 9.13
N LEU A 525 34.70 4.90 10.36
CA LEU A 525 34.19 4.00 11.39
C LEU A 525 32.75 4.32 11.82
N GLN A 526 32.34 5.58 11.73
CA GLN A 526 30.97 6.04 12.02
C GLN A 526 30.02 5.91 10.80
N SER A 527 30.56 5.66 9.62
CA SER A 527 29.76 5.52 8.40
C SER A 527 28.80 4.34 8.48
N PRO A 528 27.52 4.51 8.14
CA PRO A 528 26.57 3.40 8.03
C PRO A 528 27.07 2.26 7.10
N THR A 529 27.84 2.60 6.05
CA THR A 529 28.42 1.63 5.13
C THR A 529 29.53 0.77 5.73
N TYR A 530 30.15 1.21 6.84
CA TYR A 530 31.17 0.45 7.54
C TYR A 530 30.58 -0.52 8.58
N ARG A 531 29.27 -0.37 8.90
CA ARG A 531 28.58 -1.27 9.81
C ARG A 531 28.41 -2.64 9.15
N ARG A 532 28.76 -3.70 9.86
CA ARG A 532 28.54 -5.07 9.37
C ARG A 532 27.06 -5.33 9.13
N ALA A 533 26.71 -5.99 8.01
CA ALA A 533 25.33 -6.25 7.58
C ALA A 533 24.49 -7.00 8.64
N ASP A 534 25.12 -7.93 9.40
CA ASP A 534 24.47 -8.66 10.50
C ASP A 534 24.21 -7.81 11.75
N ARG A 535 24.81 -6.64 11.86
CA ARG A 535 24.66 -5.65 12.93
C ARG A 535 24.06 -4.34 12.48
N ASP A 536 23.48 -4.32 11.29
CA ASP A 536 22.83 -3.15 10.70
C ASP A 536 21.31 -3.39 10.57
N PRO A 537 20.51 -2.99 11.62
CA PRO A 537 19.06 -3.13 11.57
C PRO A 537 18.42 -2.38 10.40
N ASP A 538 18.94 -1.23 10.03
CA ASP A 538 18.41 -0.40 8.95
C ASP A 538 18.62 -1.10 7.60
N PHE A 539 19.82 -1.65 7.38
CA PHE A 539 20.07 -2.50 6.21
C PHE A 539 19.15 -3.73 6.18
N LEU A 540 19.00 -4.42 7.33
CA LEU A 540 18.13 -5.59 7.42
C LEU A 540 16.64 -5.26 7.23
N GLN A 541 16.19 -4.03 7.41
CA GLN A 541 14.81 -3.59 7.16
C GLN A 541 14.53 -3.23 5.71
N ARG A 542 15.54 -3.10 4.86
CA ARG A 542 15.38 -2.74 3.44
C ARG A 542 14.59 -3.81 2.67
N ASP A 543 13.77 -3.39 1.71
CA ASP A 543 12.94 -4.32 0.93
C ASP A 543 13.77 -5.29 0.09
N GLU A 544 14.94 -4.90 -0.37
CA GLU A 544 15.87 -5.73 -1.13
C GLU A 544 16.42 -6.90 -0.29
N VAL A 545 16.44 -6.75 1.03
CA VAL A 545 16.90 -7.77 1.98
C VAL A 545 15.76 -8.66 2.46
N ARG A 546 14.54 -8.54 1.88
CA ARG A 546 13.36 -9.33 2.26
C ARG A 546 13.62 -10.84 2.24
N ALA A 547 14.32 -11.34 1.24
CA ALA A 547 14.64 -12.78 1.14
C ALA A 547 15.43 -13.26 2.36
N SER A 548 16.44 -12.49 2.78
CA SER A 548 17.23 -12.79 3.97
C SER A 548 16.40 -12.67 5.26
N ARG A 549 15.51 -11.67 5.34
CA ARG A 549 14.58 -11.56 6.47
C ARG A 549 13.62 -12.75 6.55
N LEU A 550 13.05 -13.22 5.45
CA LEU A 550 12.22 -14.42 5.41
C LEU A 550 12.99 -15.63 5.93
N GLN A 551 14.23 -15.79 5.51
CA GLN A 551 15.10 -16.86 5.99
C GLN A 551 15.42 -16.75 7.49
N LEU A 552 15.75 -15.55 7.96
CA LEU A 552 16.03 -15.31 9.38
C LEU A 552 14.79 -15.50 10.24
N GLU A 553 13.61 -15.04 9.78
CA GLU A 553 12.34 -15.18 10.49
C GLU A 553 11.85 -16.64 10.52
N PHE A 554 12.18 -17.43 9.51
CA PHE A 554 11.97 -18.88 9.54
C PHE A 554 12.94 -19.57 10.50
N LEU A 555 14.24 -19.25 10.44
CA LEU A 555 15.29 -19.94 11.19
C LEU A 555 15.25 -19.66 12.69
N LYS A 556 14.90 -18.44 13.11
CA LYS A 556 14.95 -18.04 14.51
C LYS A 556 14.06 -18.91 15.42
N PRO A 557 12.75 -19.08 15.13
CA PRO A 557 11.92 -20.00 15.92
C PRO A 557 12.35 -21.46 15.74
N GLU A 558 12.73 -21.84 14.52
CA GLU A 558 13.14 -23.22 14.21
C GLU A 558 14.33 -23.68 15.05
N LEU A 559 15.39 -22.89 15.09
CA LEU A 559 16.59 -23.17 15.87
C LEU A 559 16.27 -23.18 17.39
N ALA A 560 15.47 -22.21 17.86
CA ALA A 560 15.09 -22.15 19.27
C ALA A 560 14.26 -23.38 19.70
N LEU A 561 13.37 -23.88 18.85
CA LEU A 561 12.59 -25.08 19.11
C LEU A 561 13.44 -26.36 19.04
N LEU A 562 14.44 -26.42 18.16
CA LEU A 562 15.42 -27.50 18.09
C LEU A 562 16.33 -27.51 19.34
N ASP A 563 16.85 -26.36 19.75
CA ASP A 563 17.70 -26.22 20.94
C ASP A 563 16.98 -26.63 22.23
N LYS A 564 15.64 -26.49 22.25
CA LYS A 564 14.78 -26.91 23.36
C LYS A 564 14.23 -28.34 23.20
N GLU A 565 14.62 -29.07 22.18
CA GLU A 565 14.20 -30.45 21.87
C GLU A 565 12.65 -30.59 21.77
N VAL A 566 11.96 -29.57 21.20
CA VAL A 566 10.51 -29.63 21.02
C VAL A 566 10.18 -30.61 19.90
N ALA A 567 9.66 -31.80 20.24
CA ALA A 567 9.37 -32.87 19.31
C ALA A 567 7.97 -32.73 18.66
N GLY A 568 6.97 -32.24 19.41
CA GLY A 568 5.60 -32.14 18.95
C GLY A 568 4.83 -30.99 19.60
N THR A 569 3.77 -30.54 18.95
CA THR A 569 2.91 -29.47 19.47
C THR A 569 1.43 -29.80 19.32
N ILE A 570 0.63 -29.37 20.28
CA ILE A 570 -0.84 -29.29 20.14
C ILE A 570 -1.18 -27.83 19.87
N VAL A 571 -1.69 -27.59 18.67
CA VAL A 571 -2.03 -26.23 18.21
C VAL A 571 -3.44 -25.88 18.66
N VAL A 572 -3.61 -24.71 19.29
CA VAL A 572 -4.93 -24.24 19.74
C VAL A 572 -5.26 -22.90 19.11
N PHE A 573 -6.29 -22.90 18.28
CA PHE A 573 -6.86 -21.71 17.67
C PHE A 573 -8.22 -21.36 18.28
N GLY A 574 -8.57 -20.06 18.26
CA GLY A 574 -9.87 -19.60 18.73
C GLY A 574 -9.94 -18.08 18.91
N GLY A 575 -11.12 -17.60 19.29
CA GLY A 575 -11.44 -16.18 19.36
C GLY A 575 -10.64 -15.42 20.44
N SER A 576 -9.96 -14.35 20.04
CA SER A 576 -9.22 -13.44 20.94
C SER A 576 -10.14 -12.61 21.85
N ARG A 577 -11.45 -12.54 21.55
CA ARG A 577 -12.45 -11.75 22.30
C ARG A 577 -13.16 -12.54 23.39
N VAL A 578 -12.91 -13.85 23.51
CA VAL A 578 -13.45 -14.70 24.57
C VAL A 578 -12.74 -14.38 25.86
N VAL A 579 -13.47 -14.03 26.90
CA VAL A 579 -12.91 -13.60 28.19
C VAL A 579 -13.10 -14.67 29.27
N ALA A 580 -12.25 -14.62 30.29
CA ALA A 580 -12.39 -15.53 31.44
C ALA A 580 -13.76 -15.38 32.13
N PRO A 581 -14.37 -16.49 32.64
CA PRO A 581 -15.72 -16.48 33.19
C PRO A 581 -15.98 -15.44 34.28
N GLY A 582 -15.00 -15.20 35.15
CA GLY A 582 -15.11 -14.19 36.21
C GLY A 582 -15.19 -12.75 35.65
N ALA A 583 -14.41 -12.45 34.62
CA ALA A 583 -14.47 -11.14 33.98
C ALA A 583 -15.77 -10.96 33.14
N ALA A 584 -16.23 -12.02 32.49
CA ALA A 584 -17.50 -12.01 31.77
C ALA A 584 -18.69 -11.78 32.70
N ARG A 585 -18.68 -12.45 33.87
CA ARG A 585 -19.74 -12.30 34.90
C ARG A 585 -19.79 -10.87 35.41
N ARG A 586 -18.65 -10.31 35.87
CA ARG A 586 -18.63 -8.91 36.34
C ARG A 586 -19.19 -7.93 35.34
N ARG A 587 -18.79 -8.04 34.06
CA ARG A 587 -19.32 -7.17 33.00
C ARG A 587 -20.82 -7.34 32.78
N CYS A 588 -21.33 -8.57 32.91
CA CYS A 588 -22.75 -8.83 32.80
C CYS A 588 -23.53 -8.21 33.97
N GLU A 589 -22.99 -8.33 35.20
CA GLU A 589 -23.58 -7.70 36.41
C GLU A 589 -23.53 -6.17 36.34
N GLU A 590 -22.46 -5.59 35.79
CA GLU A 590 -22.34 -4.13 35.57
C GLU A 590 -23.37 -3.63 34.54
N ALA A 591 -23.51 -4.33 33.41
CA ALA A 591 -24.48 -3.97 32.38
C ALA A 591 -25.92 -4.14 32.86
N CYS A 592 -26.20 -5.16 33.67
CA CYS A 592 -27.52 -5.36 34.29
C CYS A 592 -27.89 -4.17 35.21
N ARG A 593 -26.97 -3.81 36.11
CA ARG A 593 -27.19 -2.65 37.01
C ARG A 593 -27.38 -1.32 36.28
N ALA A 594 -26.64 -1.13 35.16
CA ALA A 594 -26.79 0.06 34.33
C ALA A 594 -28.18 0.13 33.67
N LEU A 595 -28.66 -1.00 33.14
CA LEU A 595 -30.00 -1.06 32.56
C LEU A 595 -31.12 -0.93 33.62
N GLU A 596 -30.91 -1.49 34.83
CA GLU A 596 -31.85 -1.31 35.97
C GLU A 596 -32.01 0.18 36.36
N ALA A 597 -30.94 0.97 36.25
CA ALA A 597 -30.99 2.41 36.51
C ALA A 597 -31.69 3.20 35.40
N GLU A 598 -31.65 2.71 34.15
CA GLU A 598 -32.27 3.35 32.98
C GLU A 598 -33.02 2.30 32.13
N PRO A 599 -34.19 1.78 32.57
CA PRO A 599 -34.85 0.62 31.93
C PRO A 599 -35.29 0.83 30.48
N GLN A 600 -35.45 2.07 30.04
CA GLN A 600 -35.89 2.41 28.67
C GLN A 600 -34.73 2.72 27.73
N ASN A 601 -33.49 2.61 28.19
CA ASN A 601 -32.32 2.91 27.38
C ASN A 601 -31.96 1.71 26.48
N GLY A 602 -32.25 1.82 25.18
CA GLY A 602 -32.03 0.78 24.19
C GLY A 602 -30.54 0.42 23.99
N GLU A 603 -29.62 1.38 24.22
CA GLU A 603 -28.19 1.12 24.12
C GLU A 603 -27.69 0.23 25.26
N LEU A 604 -28.16 0.48 26.48
CA LEU A 604 -27.85 -0.34 27.66
C LEU A 604 -28.46 -1.74 27.55
N ALA A 605 -29.65 -1.87 26.98
CA ALA A 605 -30.25 -3.17 26.69
C ALA A 605 -29.40 -3.97 25.68
N ALA A 606 -28.91 -3.32 24.63
CA ALA A 606 -28.02 -3.94 23.65
C ALA A 606 -26.63 -4.28 24.27
N GLU A 607 -26.16 -3.48 25.23
CA GLU A 607 -24.91 -3.77 25.95
C GLU A 607 -25.08 -4.97 26.87
N LEU A 608 -26.19 -5.07 27.62
CA LEU A 608 -26.49 -6.26 28.42
C LEU A 608 -26.56 -7.51 27.56
N ALA A 609 -27.27 -7.49 26.44
CA ALA A 609 -27.36 -8.63 25.53
C ALA A 609 -25.96 -9.08 25.02
N ARG A 610 -25.10 -8.12 24.71
CA ARG A 610 -23.68 -8.41 24.34
C ARG A 610 -22.88 -9.00 25.51
N ALA A 611 -23.08 -8.52 26.72
CA ALA A 611 -22.41 -9.02 27.93
C ALA A 611 -22.88 -10.44 28.28
N GLU A 612 -24.16 -10.74 28.17
CA GLU A 612 -24.71 -12.09 28.32
C GLU A 612 -24.15 -13.07 27.28
N GLN A 613 -24.06 -12.64 26.00
CA GLN A 613 -23.47 -13.45 24.95
C GLN A 613 -21.99 -13.76 25.26
N ARG A 614 -21.22 -12.78 25.73
CA ARG A 614 -19.83 -12.99 26.18
C ARG A 614 -19.75 -13.92 27.39
N LEU A 615 -20.71 -13.85 28.31
CA LEU A 615 -20.76 -14.77 29.45
C LEU A 615 -21.01 -16.21 28.99
N ARG A 616 -21.96 -16.44 28.04
CA ARG A 616 -22.16 -17.76 27.43
C ARG A 616 -20.89 -18.27 26.74
N GLN A 617 -20.21 -17.44 25.96
CA GLN A 617 -18.97 -17.78 25.25
C GLN A 617 -17.80 -18.06 26.21
N SER A 618 -17.80 -17.52 27.42
CA SER A 618 -16.73 -17.70 28.40
C SER A 618 -16.51 -19.16 28.80
N ARG A 619 -17.48 -20.07 28.53
CA ARG A 619 -17.32 -21.51 28.71
C ARG A 619 -16.11 -22.05 27.92
N TYR A 620 -15.89 -21.51 26.72
CA TYR A 620 -14.79 -21.94 25.87
C TYR A 620 -13.42 -21.55 26.41
N TYR A 621 -13.33 -20.43 27.13
CA TYR A 621 -12.10 -20.08 27.85
C TYR A 621 -11.73 -21.16 28.89
N ARG A 622 -12.71 -21.65 29.64
CA ARG A 622 -12.50 -22.72 30.64
C ARG A 622 -12.06 -24.01 29.97
N LEU A 623 -12.70 -24.40 28.87
CA LEU A 623 -12.37 -25.61 28.12
C LEU A 623 -10.96 -25.54 27.53
N ALA A 624 -10.59 -24.42 26.91
CA ALA A 624 -9.24 -24.21 26.36
C ALA A 624 -8.15 -24.26 27.47
N ARG A 625 -8.47 -23.70 28.65
CA ARG A 625 -7.56 -23.77 29.80
C ARG A 625 -7.40 -25.21 30.31
N GLU A 626 -8.49 -26.00 30.37
CA GLU A 626 -8.41 -27.40 30.77
C GLU A 626 -7.66 -28.24 29.72
N LEU A 627 -7.88 -28.01 28.43
CA LEU A 627 -7.11 -28.67 27.38
C LEU A 627 -5.60 -28.36 27.53
N GLY A 628 -5.22 -27.11 27.78
CA GLY A 628 -3.81 -26.75 28.07
C GLY A 628 -3.21 -27.50 29.25
N ARG A 629 -4.01 -27.78 30.32
CA ARG A 629 -3.59 -28.61 31.43
C ARG A 629 -3.39 -30.07 31.03
N LEU A 630 -4.31 -30.64 30.23
CA LEU A 630 -4.21 -32.01 29.73
C LEU A 630 -2.94 -32.21 28.90
N VAL A 631 -2.69 -31.29 27.95
CA VAL A 631 -1.49 -31.31 27.13
C VAL A 631 -0.23 -31.18 28.00
N GLY A 632 -0.20 -30.23 28.94
CA GLY A 632 0.95 -30.00 29.79
C GLY A 632 1.29 -31.20 30.71
N ARG A 633 0.27 -31.93 31.21
CA ARG A 633 0.47 -33.16 31.95
C ARG A 633 0.99 -34.31 31.09
N ALA A 634 0.49 -34.44 29.86
CA ALA A 634 0.89 -35.49 28.93
C ALA A 634 2.33 -35.30 28.44
N GLY A 635 2.79 -34.02 28.27
CA GLY A 635 4.17 -33.68 27.92
C GLY A 635 5.21 -33.94 29.04
N GLY A 636 4.81 -34.49 30.18
CA GLY A 636 5.74 -34.86 31.28
C GLY A 636 5.96 -33.75 32.31
N GLY A 637 5.35 -32.60 32.21
CA GLY A 637 5.39 -31.49 33.16
C GLY A 637 6.60 -30.55 33.03
N PRO A 638 7.09 -29.97 34.15
CA PRO A 638 8.15 -28.96 34.09
C PRO A 638 9.47 -29.50 33.52
N GLY A 639 9.99 -28.84 32.51
CA GLY A 639 11.27 -29.17 31.86
C GLY A 639 11.20 -30.25 30.78
N ASP A 640 10.04 -30.87 30.55
CA ASP A 640 9.82 -31.75 29.42
C ASP A 640 9.20 -30.95 28.24
N HIS A 641 9.86 -30.97 27.10
CA HIS A 641 9.45 -30.22 25.91
C HIS A 641 8.98 -31.12 24.76
N ARG A 642 8.81 -32.42 24.99
CA ARG A 642 8.41 -33.36 23.92
C ARG A 642 7.05 -33.03 23.30
N LEU A 643 6.09 -32.52 24.11
CA LEU A 643 4.78 -32.10 23.62
C LEU A 643 4.33 -30.80 24.30
N LEU A 644 4.20 -29.73 23.54
CA LEU A 644 3.85 -28.42 24.08
C LEU A 644 2.57 -27.86 23.45
N THR A 645 1.84 -27.06 24.23
CA THR A 645 0.76 -26.23 23.70
C THR A 645 1.34 -25.08 22.89
N VAL A 646 0.88 -24.86 21.65
CA VAL A 646 1.22 -23.70 20.83
C VAL A 646 -0.03 -22.91 20.47
N THR A 647 0.07 -21.59 20.56
CA THR A 647 -1.01 -20.66 20.23
C THR A 647 -0.48 -19.46 19.43
N GLY A 648 -1.40 -18.62 18.94
CA GLY A 648 -1.05 -17.34 18.34
C GLY A 648 -0.56 -16.25 19.31
N GLY A 649 -0.41 -16.59 20.60
CA GLY A 649 0.19 -15.74 21.63
C GLY A 649 -0.69 -14.58 22.12
N GLY A 650 -1.86 -14.36 21.55
CA GLY A 650 -2.77 -13.27 21.92
C GLY A 650 -3.68 -13.59 23.12
N PRO A 651 -4.67 -12.71 23.40
CA PRO A 651 -5.65 -12.90 24.46
C PRO A 651 -6.72 -13.96 24.10
N GLY A 652 -7.65 -14.19 25.00
CA GLY A 652 -8.83 -15.03 24.79
C GLY A 652 -8.56 -16.51 24.87
N ILE A 653 -8.94 -17.27 23.87
CA ILE A 653 -8.72 -18.73 23.80
C ILE A 653 -7.23 -19.06 23.84
N MET A 654 -6.40 -18.29 23.15
CA MET A 654 -4.95 -18.46 23.13
C MET A 654 -4.34 -18.29 24.54
N GLU A 655 -4.73 -17.23 25.24
CA GLU A 655 -4.35 -17.00 26.63
C GLU A 655 -4.82 -18.15 27.52
N ALA A 656 -6.05 -18.61 27.36
CA ALA A 656 -6.60 -19.70 28.17
C ALA A 656 -5.78 -20.99 28.04
N ALA A 657 -5.40 -21.36 26.80
CA ALA A 657 -4.62 -22.56 26.56
C ALA A 657 -3.19 -22.45 27.14
N ASN A 658 -2.49 -21.33 26.91
CA ASN A 658 -1.17 -21.07 27.50
C ASN A 658 -1.25 -21.06 29.06
N ARG A 659 -2.30 -20.44 29.61
CA ARG A 659 -2.53 -20.43 31.04
C ARG A 659 -2.76 -21.83 31.62
N GLY A 660 -3.45 -22.69 30.86
CA GLY A 660 -3.65 -24.09 31.26
C GLY A 660 -2.34 -24.86 31.36
N ALA A 661 -1.42 -24.67 30.41
CA ALA A 661 -0.06 -25.23 30.51
C ALA A 661 0.70 -24.67 31.73
N ALA A 662 0.66 -23.36 31.95
CA ALA A 662 1.30 -22.71 33.09
C ALA A 662 0.72 -23.18 34.44
N ASP A 663 -0.58 -23.48 34.54
CA ASP A 663 -1.22 -24.00 35.76
C ASP A 663 -0.61 -25.33 36.27
N VAL A 664 0.00 -26.11 35.38
CA VAL A 664 0.65 -27.38 35.66
C VAL A 664 2.17 -27.32 35.54
N GLY A 665 2.72 -26.10 35.41
CA GLY A 665 4.17 -25.86 35.32
C GLY A 665 4.78 -26.27 33.98
N ALA A 666 3.97 -26.59 32.98
CA ALA A 666 4.44 -26.94 31.63
C ALA A 666 4.76 -25.69 30.80
N ALA A 667 5.76 -25.80 29.94
CA ALA A 667 6.06 -24.75 28.94
C ALA A 667 5.00 -24.65 27.85
N SER A 668 4.89 -23.48 27.25
CA SER A 668 4.00 -23.27 26.09
C SER A 668 4.57 -22.25 25.12
N ILE A 669 4.17 -22.35 23.87
CA ILE A 669 4.69 -21.56 22.75
C ILE A 669 3.67 -20.49 22.35
N GLY A 670 4.16 -19.27 22.07
CA GLY A 670 3.40 -18.18 21.50
C GLY A 670 4.00 -17.74 20.16
N LEU A 671 3.26 -17.89 19.07
CA LEU A 671 3.64 -17.41 17.74
C LEU A 671 2.89 -16.12 17.42
N ASN A 672 3.40 -15.00 17.89
CA ASN A 672 2.77 -13.69 17.72
C ASN A 672 3.01 -13.15 16.29
N ILE A 673 2.17 -12.23 15.87
CA ILE A 673 2.28 -11.54 14.55
C ILE A 673 2.23 -10.04 14.76
N THR A 674 3.05 -9.31 14.04
CA THR A 674 2.99 -7.85 14.03
C THR A 674 1.71 -7.37 13.36
N LEU A 675 0.86 -6.68 14.11
CA LEU A 675 -0.40 -6.11 13.65
C LEU A 675 -0.34 -4.58 13.71
N PRO A 676 -1.14 -3.85 12.91
CA PRO A 676 -1.22 -2.39 12.96
C PRO A 676 -1.63 -1.82 14.33
N HIS A 677 -2.37 -2.60 15.10
CA HIS A 677 -2.65 -2.32 16.50
C HIS A 677 -1.84 -3.31 17.33
N GLU A 678 -0.86 -2.83 18.06
CA GLU A 678 0.01 -3.67 18.89
C GLU A 678 -0.82 -4.54 19.85
N GLN A 679 -0.69 -5.83 19.70
CA GLN A 679 -1.26 -6.82 20.58
C GLN A 679 -0.12 -7.38 21.43
N MET A 680 -0.16 -7.07 22.73
CA MET A 680 0.83 -7.64 23.67
C MET A 680 0.65 -9.16 23.76
N PRO A 681 1.76 -9.93 23.86
CA PRO A 681 1.67 -11.35 24.12
C PRO A 681 1.00 -11.62 25.48
N ASN A 682 0.27 -12.72 25.59
CA ASN A 682 -0.33 -13.08 26.87
C ASN A 682 0.76 -13.51 27.88
N PRO A 683 0.58 -13.27 29.19
CA PRO A 683 1.63 -13.43 30.19
C PRO A 683 1.94 -14.88 30.55
N TYR A 684 1.28 -15.87 29.98
CA TYR A 684 1.41 -17.30 30.32
C TYR A 684 2.28 -18.07 29.32
N ILE A 685 2.80 -17.41 28.29
CA ILE A 685 3.75 -18.01 27.35
C ILE A 685 5.12 -18.12 28.03
N SER A 686 5.86 -19.19 27.75
CA SER A 686 7.24 -19.32 28.21
C SER A 686 8.13 -18.27 27.53
N PRO A 687 8.90 -17.47 28.29
CA PRO A 687 9.66 -16.34 27.72
C PRO A 687 10.57 -16.73 26.53
N ASP A 688 11.25 -17.88 26.63
CA ASP A 688 12.17 -18.39 25.60
C ASP A 688 11.44 -19.02 24.39
N LEU A 689 10.12 -19.13 24.43
CA LEU A 689 9.27 -19.75 23.42
C LEU A 689 8.19 -18.76 22.90
N CYS A 690 8.42 -17.47 23.11
CA CYS A 690 7.58 -16.39 22.60
C CYS A 690 8.22 -15.75 21.36
N PHE A 691 7.64 -15.97 20.19
CA PHE A 691 8.18 -15.49 18.91
C PHE A 691 7.26 -14.47 18.30
N GLN A 692 7.84 -13.49 17.59
CA GLN A 692 7.10 -12.47 16.85
C GLN A 692 7.43 -12.57 15.37
N PHE A 693 6.41 -12.72 14.56
CA PHE A 693 6.48 -12.81 13.11
C PHE A 693 6.03 -11.50 12.46
N ARG A 694 6.64 -11.18 11.35
CA ARG A 694 6.19 -10.16 10.42
C ARG A 694 5.36 -10.76 9.28
N TYR A 695 5.66 -12.00 8.88
CA TYR A 695 5.06 -12.65 7.72
C TYR A 695 4.08 -13.75 8.14
N PHE A 696 2.80 -13.59 7.79
CA PHE A 696 1.75 -14.55 8.10
C PHE A 696 2.06 -15.96 7.58
N ALA A 697 2.60 -16.06 6.35
CA ALA A 697 2.90 -17.37 5.75
C ALA A 697 3.92 -18.18 6.56
N LEU A 698 4.98 -17.56 7.06
CA LEU A 698 5.98 -18.24 7.89
C LEU A 698 5.41 -18.66 9.24
N ARG A 699 4.62 -17.79 9.86
CA ARG A 699 3.92 -18.11 11.10
C ARG A 699 3.01 -19.33 10.93
N LYS A 700 2.21 -19.38 9.86
CA LYS A 700 1.34 -20.50 9.54
C LYS A 700 2.12 -21.81 9.33
N MET A 701 3.25 -21.76 8.64
CA MET A 701 4.14 -22.91 8.51
C MET A 701 4.59 -23.43 9.88
N HIS A 702 5.04 -22.55 10.78
CA HIS A 702 5.51 -22.95 12.11
C HIS A 702 4.41 -23.54 13.01
N PHE A 703 3.14 -23.19 12.83
CA PHE A 703 2.05 -23.89 13.51
C PHE A 703 1.99 -25.37 13.14
N LEU A 704 2.15 -25.69 11.86
CA LEU A 704 1.90 -27.03 11.34
C LEU A 704 3.15 -27.93 11.28
N MET A 705 4.37 -27.36 11.23
CA MET A 705 5.62 -28.13 11.07
C MET A 705 5.84 -29.20 12.15
N ARG A 706 5.39 -28.94 13.39
CA ARG A 706 5.51 -29.86 14.54
C ARG A 706 4.17 -30.26 15.11
N ALA A 707 3.08 -29.92 14.43
CA ALA A 707 1.74 -30.20 14.91
C ALA A 707 1.50 -31.70 15.02
N ARG A 708 1.11 -32.16 16.21
CA ARG A 708 0.57 -33.49 16.46
C ARG A 708 -0.94 -33.49 16.46
N ALA A 709 -1.57 -32.37 16.75
CA ALA A 709 -3.00 -32.15 16.57
C ALA A 709 -3.30 -30.65 16.46
N VAL A 710 -4.45 -30.32 15.91
CA VAL A 710 -4.96 -28.93 15.90
C VAL A 710 -6.36 -28.89 16.47
N VAL A 711 -6.59 -28.02 17.43
CA VAL A 711 -7.88 -27.86 18.10
C VAL A 711 -8.41 -26.45 17.87
N TYR A 712 -9.63 -26.39 17.34
CA TYR A 712 -10.30 -25.14 16.97
C TYR A 712 -11.45 -24.86 17.92
N PHE A 713 -11.38 -23.76 18.63
CA PHE A 713 -12.47 -23.19 19.41
C PHE A 713 -13.22 -22.13 18.61
N PRO A 714 -14.47 -21.80 18.96
CA PRO A 714 -15.19 -20.71 18.31
C PRO A 714 -14.37 -19.44 18.16
N GLY A 715 -14.31 -18.93 16.93
CA GLY A 715 -13.46 -17.79 16.59
C GLY A 715 -13.91 -17.06 15.34
N GLY A 716 -13.22 -15.98 14.98
CA GLY A 716 -13.52 -15.19 13.78
C GLY A 716 -12.69 -15.60 12.56
N TYR A 717 -12.50 -14.65 11.65
CA TYR A 717 -11.83 -14.89 10.36
C TYR A 717 -10.44 -15.53 10.47
N GLY A 718 -9.62 -15.14 11.48
CA GLY A 718 -8.31 -15.75 11.67
C GLY A 718 -8.40 -17.23 12.02
N THR A 719 -9.38 -17.63 12.86
CA THR A 719 -9.60 -19.04 13.20
C THR A 719 -10.12 -19.84 12.01
N LEU A 720 -11.00 -19.25 11.19
CA LEU A 720 -11.51 -19.87 9.96
C LEU A 720 -10.41 -20.00 8.89
N ASP A 721 -9.57 -19.00 8.74
CA ASP A 721 -8.43 -19.01 7.84
C ASP A 721 -7.46 -20.16 8.15
N GLU A 722 -7.13 -20.37 9.43
CA GLU A 722 -6.29 -21.47 9.87
C GLU A 722 -7.00 -22.84 9.74
N LEU A 723 -8.31 -22.91 9.98
CA LEU A 723 -9.09 -24.12 9.80
C LEU A 723 -9.09 -24.58 8.34
N PHE A 724 -9.49 -23.71 7.42
CA PHE A 724 -9.59 -24.06 6.01
C PHE A 724 -8.24 -24.32 5.36
N GLU A 725 -7.17 -23.62 5.80
CA GLU A 725 -5.82 -23.94 5.36
C GLU A 725 -5.42 -25.36 5.79
N THR A 726 -5.63 -25.70 7.06
CA THR A 726 -5.26 -27.03 7.58
C THR A 726 -6.08 -28.14 6.91
N LEU A 727 -7.40 -27.95 6.76
CA LEU A 727 -8.26 -28.89 6.04
C LEU A 727 -7.78 -29.10 4.59
N CYS A 728 -7.44 -28.02 3.90
CA CYS A 728 -6.91 -28.09 2.53
C CYS A 728 -5.58 -28.86 2.47
N LEU A 729 -4.67 -28.61 3.39
CA LEU A 729 -3.35 -29.27 3.43
C LEU A 729 -3.47 -30.78 3.74
N VAL A 730 -4.37 -31.17 4.65
CA VAL A 730 -4.64 -32.57 4.99
C VAL A 730 -5.38 -33.27 3.84
N GLN A 731 -6.44 -32.67 3.29
CA GLN A 731 -7.21 -33.18 2.17
C GLN A 731 -6.32 -33.45 0.94
N THR A 732 -5.42 -32.51 0.62
CA THR A 732 -4.51 -32.63 -0.53
C THR A 732 -3.28 -33.50 -0.24
N ARG A 733 -3.16 -34.02 0.95
CA ARG A 733 -1.98 -34.77 1.43
C ARG A 733 -0.66 -34.01 1.26
N THR A 734 -0.71 -32.68 1.41
CA THR A 734 0.46 -31.82 1.41
C THR A 734 1.22 -31.94 2.74
N ILE A 735 0.51 -32.23 3.82
CA ILE A 735 1.03 -32.66 5.10
C ILE A 735 0.49 -34.05 5.46
N GLU A 736 1.20 -34.75 6.35
CA GLU A 736 0.71 -35.99 6.88
C GLU A 736 -0.61 -35.77 7.65
N PRO A 737 -1.58 -36.73 7.58
CA PRO A 737 -2.81 -36.64 8.34
C PRO A 737 -2.53 -36.54 9.84
N LEU A 738 -3.28 -35.66 10.50
CA LEU A 738 -3.23 -35.46 11.96
C LEU A 738 -4.63 -35.19 12.49
N PRO A 739 -4.91 -35.45 13.78
CA PRO A 739 -6.24 -35.21 14.35
C PRO A 739 -6.56 -33.70 14.37
N LEU A 740 -7.74 -33.39 13.82
CA LEU A 740 -8.33 -32.05 13.85
C LEU A 740 -9.59 -32.09 14.70
N VAL A 741 -9.73 -31.22 15.69
CA VAL A 741 -10.87 -31.23 16.61
C VAL A 741 -11.55 -29.86 16.65
N LEU A 742 -12.85 -29.83 16.40
CA LEU A 742 -13.71 -28.64 16.44
C LEU A 742 -14.50 -28.64 17.76
N VAL A 743 -14.13 -27.78 18.70
CA VAL A 743 -14.79 -27.67 20.02
C VAL A 743 -16.02 -26.78 19.95
N GLY A 744 -17.18 -27.30 20.37
CA GLY A 744 -18.47 -26.63 20.30
C GLY A 744 -19.21 -26.92 18.98
N GLU A 745 -19.68 -28.14 18.81
CA GLU A 745 -20.32 -28.66 17.59
C GLU A 745 -21.44 -27.74 17.07
N SER A 746 -22.31 -27.24 17.97
CA SER A 746 -23.41 -26.36 17.60
C SER A 746 -22.94 -25.08 16.89
N TYR A 747 -21.84 -24.49 17.35
CA TYR A 747 -21.28 -23.31 16.72
C TYR A 747 -20.74 -23.60 15.31
N TRP A 748 -20.03 -24.71 15.15
CA TRP A 748 -19.39 -25.05 13.88
C TRP A 748 -20.41 -25.47 12.81
N ARG A 749 -21.43 -26.27 13.19
CA ARG A 749 -22.51 -26.68 12.28
C ARG A 749 -23.42 -25.52 11.85
N GLU A 750 -23.62 -24.52 12.72
CA GLU A 750 -24.36 -23.31 12.36
C GLU A 750 -23.53 -22.39 11.46
N LEU A 751 -22.19 -22.36 11.64
CA LEU A 751 -21.30 -21.47 10.89
C LEU A 751 -20.93 -22.01 9.52
N ILE A 752 -20.73 -23.33 9.39
CA ILE A 752 -20.24 -23.98 8.16
C ILE A 752 -21.13 -25.19 7.85
N ASP A 753 -21.79 -25.13 6.71
CA ASP A 753 -22.56 -26.27 6.19
C ASP A 753 -21.65 -27.17 5.33
N PHE A 754 -20.99 -28.12 5.98
CA PHE A 754 -20.13 -29.10 5.28
C PHE A 754 -20.94 -30.05 4.38
N ASP A 755 -22.18 -30.38 4.75
CA ASP A 755 -23.05 -31.22 3.97
C ASP A 755 -23.45 -30.55 2.66
N LEU A 756 -23.62 -29.22 2.66
CA LEU A 756 -23.81 -28.46 1.43
C LEU A 756 -22.60 -28.58 0.50
N LEU A 757 -21.37 -28.50 1.04
CA LEU A 757 -20.15 -28.62 0.21
C LEU A 757 -20.07 -30.03 -0.43
N VAL A 758 -20.48 -31.07 0.26
CA VAL A 758 -20.55 -32.42 -0.27
C VAL A 758 -21.64 -32.54 -1.35
N SER A 759 -22.83 -32.00 -1.08
CA SER A 759 -23.97 -32.11 -2.01
C SER A 759 -23.76 -31.34 -3.32
N GLU A 760 -23.02 -30.20 -3.25
CA GLU A 760 -22.59 -29.43 -4.42
C GLU A 760 -21.36 -30.04 -5.13
N GLY A 761 -20.82 -31.15 -4.64
CA GLY A 761 -19.66 -31.82 -5.21
C GLY A 761 -18.36 -31.04 -5.13
N LEU A 762 -18.24 -30.10 -4.15
CA LEU A 762 -17.06 -29.29 -3.95
C LEU A 762 -16.01 -29.97 -3.10
N ILE A 763 -16.42 -30.87 -2.22
CA ILE A 763 -15.58 -31.77 -1.44
C ILE A 763 -16.15 -33.20 -1.51
N SER A 764 -15.33 -34.22 -1.21
CA SER A 764 -15.78 -35.59 -1.19
C SER A 764 -16.48 -35.91 0.13
N PRO A 765 -17.40 -36.93 0.15
CA PRO A 765 -18.03 -37.38 1.40
C PRO A 765 -17.03 -37.77 2.49
N HIS A 766 -15.84 -38.26 2.12
CA HIS A 766 -14.79 -38.61 3.09
C HIS A 766 -14.04 -37.40 3.66
N ASP A 767 -14.21 -36.20 3.08
CA ASP A 767 -13.54 -35.02 3.56
C ASP A 767 -14.18 -34.49 4.85
N VAL A 768 -15.40 -34.88 5.17
CA VAL A 768 -16.05 -34.57 6.46
C VAL A 768 -15.56 -35.46 7.61
N ASP A 769 -14.84 -36.53 7.29
CA ASP A 769 -14.20 -37.42 8.27
C ASP A 769 -12.79 -36.95 8.66
N LEU A 770 -12.33 -35.78 8.13
CA LEU A 770 -11.02 -35.23 8.44
C LEU A 770 -10.93 -34.58 9.82
N PHE A 771 -12.05 -34.35 10.48
CA PHE A 771 -12.12 -33.71 11.79
C PHE A 771 -13.21 -34.34 12.66
N ASP A 772 -13.04 -34.22 13.97
CA ASP A 772 -14.00 -34.65 14.99
C ASP A 772 -14.59 -33.42 15.72
N TYR A 773 -15.82 -33.59 16.26
CA TYR A 773 -16.41 -32.60 17.15
C TYR A 773 -16.20 -32.98 18.62
N ALA A 774 -16.07 -31.96 19.51
CA ALA A 774 -15.97 -32.16 20.95
C ALA A 774 -16.73 -31.06 21.71
N GLU A 775 -17.35 -31.40 22.84
CA GLU A 775 -18.00 -30.45 23.74
C GLU A 775 -17.19 -30.20 25.02
N THR A 776 -16.25 -31.06 25.34
CA THR A 776 -15.36 -30.96 26.54
C THR A 776 -13.88 -31.03 26.16
N ALA A 777 -13.01 -30.63 27.09
CA ALA A 777 -11.56 -30.72 26.87
C ALA A 777 -11.09 -32.18 26.88
N GLU A 778 -11.74 -33.02 27.71
CA GLU A 778 -11.50 -34.45 27.83
C GLU A 778 -11.86 -35.18 26.54
N GLU A 779 -13.02 -34.86 25.92
CA GLU A 779 -13.41 -35.42 24.62
C GLU A 779 -12.39 -35.02 23.55
N ALA A 780 -12.02 -33.74 23.48
CA ALA A 780 -11.03 -33.27 22.51
C ALA A 780 -9.70 -33.99 22.68
N TRP A 781 -9.25 -34.17 23.90
CA TRP A 781 -8.04 -34.95 24.22
C TRP A 781 -8.20 -36.45 23.86
N GLY A 782 -9.36 -37.03 24.13
CA GLY A 782 -9.69 -38.41 23.75
C GLY A 782 -9.67 -38.65 22.27
N HIS A 783 -10.17 -37.71 21.46
CA HIS A 783 -10.07 -37.77 19.98
C HIS A 783 -8.61 -37.77 19.55
N ILE A 784 -7.79 -36.89 20.11
CA ILE A 784 -6.35 -36.81 19.79
C ILE A 784 -5.65 -38.15 20.14
N THR A 785 -5.75 -38.63 21.35
CA THR A 785 -5.06 -39.85 21.79
C THR A 785 -5.59 -41.10 21.07
N GLY A 786 -6.92 -41.21 20.90
CA GLY A 786 -7.56 -42.29 20.17
C GLY A 786 -7.21 -42.37 18.69
N TRP A 787 -6.92 -41.22 18.07
CA TRP A 787 -6.43 -41.17 16.70
C TRP A 787 -5.05 -41.85 16.56
N TYR A 788 -4.12 -41.51 17.46
CA TYR A 788 -2.78 -42.11 17.50
C TYR A 788 -2.80 -43.59 17.84
N GLU A 789 -3.67 -44.01 18.79
CA GLU A 789 -3.86 -45.41 19.11
C GLU A 789 -4.37 -46.22 17.90
N LYS A 790 -5.38 -45.69 17.16
CA LYS A 790 -5.90 -46.32 15.93
C LYS A 790 -4.87 -46.40 14.81
N ALA A 791 -4.00 -45.39 14.70
CA ALA A 791 -2.94 -45.35 13.72
C ALA A 791 -1.73 -46.22 14.09
N GLY A 792 -1.69 -46.78 15.30
CA GLY A 792 -0.55 -47.54 15.81
C GLY A 792 0.73 -46.68 15.94
N GLN A 793 0.56 -45.38 16.24
CA GLN A 793 1.65 -44.39 16.38
C GLN A 793 1.68 -43.87 17.81
N GLU A 794 2.83 -43.40 18.25
CA GLU A 794 2.98 -42.77 19.56
C GLU A 794 2.83 -41.23 19.41
N LEU A 795 1.97 -40.63 20.25
CA LEU A 795 1.80 -39.17 20.31
C LEU A 795 3.10 -38.45 20.72
N LEU A 796 3.91 -39.07 21.55
CA LEU A 796 5.17 -38.56 22.14
C LEU A 796 6.41 -39.14 21.43
N GLY A 797 6.24 -39.83 20.32
CA GLY A 797 7.29 -40.51 19.56
C GLY A 797 8.23 -39.59 18.81
#